data_e49396031ed8b7511dadb9fa774fe94f
#
_entry.id   e49396031ed8b7511dadb9fa774fe94f
#
_cell.length_a   1.000
_cell.length_b   1.000
_cell.length_c   1.000
_cell.angle_alpha   90.00
_cell.angle_beta   90.00
_cell.angle_gamma   90.00
#
_symmetry.space_group_name_H-M   'P 1'
#
loop_
_entity.id
_entity.type
_entity.pdbx_description
1 polymer ?
#
loop_
_entity_poly.entity_id
_entity_poly.type
_entity_poly.pdbx_seq_one_letter_code
_entity_poly.pdbx_strand_id
1 'polypeptide(L)'
;MVRVPTYASYMSLLNQTMNTKSMLDLYSYQSNTGIKSPTYAGFGMSAYSIVSLEASLKVTSNFMENNKILNTELETMNTAMESVSKSVSDFKSMLNSFSGMDLESLTPDYTGGEISFTSNDDVYLGKTLTLDGIQYTFADNGNGNNIDISGLTPGSDTYAQDVMDALKDKVGATNPDFKFEDNKFSFPLYTVNGSSSVLNSDGVKTGEPHTMSQDQYQSLQQLQRQAFATMLQLADSLNVSANGKYLFGGGEASEAPVSFPFTTLEEFQQYYDGMNIKYPTNSAANLTSRETTAENTGSLTIQKIEGNQGTITAEKTGGFLTEVLTSNAENAGTLTFNQDANTINATQYGAFNTLKAGDTLVLGNTGANNGAYVIKSISADGKTITLEDSTPLKADETAGDGVTFSTSYPIGSVIEMDGFDKNIATQVQVTGISDDGTTLYITADPNRLPETATTVQASSKWSMSSESYYKGGNLTSERRISNNQSITMDITANNPAFEKLFRALGQIAQGNVVDTRNPADDFDGLINDQNPVDIVDEAVKLIQDAVYSGGNTTGELNPDLYTVTAKISSNAVLLKTSDSNLKLVENNLESSVSDLKNVDQTEADVKALMALNNLNASYQMLNSILNTSLLNYLK
;
A
#
# COMPACT_ATOMS: atom_id res chain seq x y z
N MET A 1 -5.98 -8.27 105.35
CA MET A 1 -5.26 -8.68 104.07
C MET A 1 -6.30 -8.87 102.95
N VAL A 2 -6.80 -7.83 102.39
CA VAL A 2 -7.75 -7.93 101.21
C VAL A 2 -7.54 -6.76 100.28
N ARG A 3 -6.33 -6.47 99.86
CA ARG A 3 -6.06 -5.38 98.89
C ARG A 3 -5.55 -5.85 97.48
N VAL A 4 -5.03 -7.06 97.34
CA VAL A 4 -4.53 -7.56 96.08
C VAL A 4 -5.65 -8.01 95.12
N PRO A 5 -6.76 -8.64 95.58
CA PRO A 5 -7.84 -9.05 94.71
C PRO A 5 -8.55 -7.87 94.03
N THR A 6 -8.68 -6.75 94.67
CA THR A 6 -9.44 -5.58 94.18
C THR A 6 -8.72 -4.88 92.99
N TYR A 7 -7.40 -4.73 93.07
CA TYR A 7 -6.61 -4.14 92.00
C TYR A 7 -6.57 -5.10 90.80
N ALA A 8 -6.32 -6.39 90.98
CA ALA A 8 -6.36 -7.39 89.97
C ALA A 8 -7.71 -7.48 89.25
N SER A 9 -8.82 -7.44 90.05
CA SER A 9 -10.19 -7.42 89.51
C SER A 9 -10.50 -6.15 88.74
N TYR A 10 -10.00 -4.99 89.16
CA TYR A 10 -10.15 -3.71 88.46
C TYR A 10 -9.40 -3.75 87.12
N MET A 11 -8.14 -4.19 87.10
CA MET A 11 -7.35 -4.31 85.85
C MET A 11 -7.95 -5.34 84.90
N SER A 12 -8.46 -6.44 85.43
CA SER A 12 -9.17 -7.44 84.62
C SER A 12 -10.41 -6.85 83.93
N LEU A 13 -11.25 -6.13 84.75
CA LEU A 13 -12.44 -5.50 84.20
C LEU A 13 -12.14 -4.35 83.23
N LEU A 14 -11.09 -3.57 83.53
CA LEU A 14 -10.61 -2.54 82.59
C LEU A 14 -10.20 -3.14 81.24
N ASN A 15 -9.39 -4.22 81.26
CA ASN A 15 -9.02 -4.91 80.06
C ASN A 15 -10.23 -5.49 79.30
N GLN A 16 -11.22 -6.04 80.07
CA GLN A 16 -12.47 -6.53 79.48
C GLN A 16 -13.29 -5.39 78.84
N THR A 17 -13.34 -4.23 79.51
CA THR A 17 -14.04 -3.03 79.03
C THR A 17 -13.37 -2.51 77.74
N MET A 18 -12.03 -2.44 77.70
CA MET A 18 -11.28 -2.06 76.52
C MET A 18 -11.51 -3.03 75.36
N ASN A 19 -11.50 -4.34 75.59
CA ASN A 19 -11.83 -5.34 74.60
C ASN A 19 -13.27 -5.20 74.07
N THR A 20 -14.25 -4.97 75.00
CA THR A 20 -15.65 -4.74 74.61
C THR A 20 -15.81 -3.48 73.78
N LYS A 21 -15.06 -2.41 74.10
CA LYS A 21 -15.03 -1.20 73.29
C LYS A 21 -14.46 -1.47 71.92
N SER A 22 -13.33 -2.19 71.77
CA SER A 22 -12.76 -2.56 70.50
C SER A 22 -13.71 -3.42 69.65
N MET A 23 -14.49 -4.31 70.29
CA MET A 23 -15.53 -5.08 69.59
C MET A 23 -16.69 -4.18 69.14
N LEU A 24 -17.09 -3.21 69.92
CA LEU A 24 -18.13 -2.24 69.57
C LEU A 24 -17.68 -1.39 68.37
N ASP A 25 -16.44 -0.88 68.40
CA ASP A 25 -15.89 -0.09 67.34
C ASP A 25 -15.85 -0.91 66.04
N LEU A 26 -15.44 -2.21 66.08
CA LEU A 26 -15.45 -3.13 64.95
C LEU A 26 -16.86 -3.42 64.43
N TYR A 27 -17.81 -3.78 65.31
CA TYR A 27 -19.18 -4.09 64.88
C TYR A 27 -19.92 -2.85 64.37
N SER A 28 -19.65 -1.67 64.93
CA SER A 28 -20.14 -0.41 64.38
C SER A 28 -19.59 -0.11 63.02
N TYR A 29 -18.31 -0.39 62.76
CA TYR A 29 -17.70 -0.30 61.43
C TYR A 29 -18.38 -1.29 60.47
N GLN A 30 -18.56 -2.55 60.90
CA GLN A 30 -19.22 -3.59 60.09
C GLN A 30 -20.67 -3.23 59.74
N SER A 31 -21.42 -2.72 60.74
CA SER A 31 -22.79 -2.25 60.58
C SER A 31 -22.91 -1.09 59.57
N ASN A 32 -21.99 -0.11 59.67
CA ASN A 32 -22.02 1.08 58.81
C ASN A 32 -21.51 0.83 57.39
N THR A 33 -20.55 -0.09 57.21
CA THR A 33 -19.87 -0.31 55.92
C THR A 33 -20.26 -1.61 55.24
N GLY A 34 -20.81 -2.59 55.97
CA GLY A 34 -21.04 -3.95 55.47
C GLY A 34 -19.75 -4.77 55.31
N ILE A 35 -18.58 -4.25 55.74
CA ILE A 35 -17.28 -4.88 55.54
C ILE A 35 -16.77 -5.47 56.88
N LYS A 36 -16.24 -6.71 56.82
CA LYS A 36 -15.76 -7.45 58.00
C LYS A 36 -14.63 -6.74 58.76
N SER A 37 -13.72 -6.04 58.05
CA SER A 37 -12.59 -5.36 58.69
C SER A 37 -12.11 -4.16 57.88
N PRO A 38 -11.64 -3.06 58.49
CA PRO A 38 -11.03 -1.92 57.82
C PRO A 38 -9.62 -2.22 57.28
N THR A 39 -8.99 -3.30 57.71
CA THR A 39 -7.63 -3.66 57.32
C THR A 39 -7.53 -5.11 56.87
N TYR A 40 -6.56 -5.42 55.98
CA TYR A 40 -6.34 -6.80 55.53
C TYR A 40 -5.99 -7.76 56.68
N ALA A 41 -5.28 -7.31 57.70
CA ALA A 41 -4.96 -8.12 58.87
C ALA A 41 -6.22 -8.70 59.58
N GLY A 42 -7.34 -7.96 59.55
CA GLY A 42 -8.58 -8.40 60.17
C GLY A 42 -9.36 -9.48 59.42
N PHE A 43 -8.97 -9.79 58.17
CA PHE A 43 -9.52 -10.92 57.39
C PHE A 43 -8.81 -12.25 57.66
N GLY A 44 -7.73 -12.25 58.46
CA GLY A 44 -6.99 -13.46 58.82
C GLY A 44 -6.52 -14.26 57.62
N MET A 45 -6.84 -15.55 57.54
CA MET A 45 -6.43 -16.43 56.42
C MET A 45 -7.04 -16.03 55.07
N SER A 46 -8.16 -15.31 55.05
CA SER A 46 -8.78 -14.84 53.81
C SER A 46 -8.07 -13.61 53.21
N ALA A 47 -7.19 -12.93 53.95
CA ALA A 47 -6.52 -11.73 53.46
C ALA A 47 -5.72 -11.95 52.18
N TYR A 48 -4.98 -13.08 52.11
CA TYR A 48 -4.22 -13.44 50.91
C TYR A 48 -5.12 -13.66 49.68
N SER A 49 -6.22 -14.39 49.87
CA SER A 49 -7.21 -14.63 48.81
C SER A 49 -7.85 -13.32 48.34
N ILE A 50 -8.20 -12.43 49.26
CA ILE A 50 -8.77 -11.12 48.91
C ILE A 50 -7.81 -10.31 48.07
N VAL A 51 -6.55 -10.18 48.50
CA VAL A 51 -5.51 -9.43 47.74
C VAL A 51 -5.27 -10.03 46.35
N SER A 52 -5.23 -11.38 46.24
CA SER A 52 -5.08 -12.06 44.97
C SER A 52 -6.26 -11.84 44.02
N LEU A 53 -7.50 -11.91 44.54
CA LEU A 53 -8.73 -11.66 43.77
C LEU A 53 -8.82 -10.19 43.32
N GLU A 54 -8.49 -9.24 44.20
CA GLU A 54 -8.44 -7.82 43.82
C GLU A 54 -7.38 -7.49 42.80
N ALA A 55 -6.21 -8.13 42.88
CA ALA A 55 -5.18 -8.02 41.84
C ALA A 55 -5.69 -8.56 40.51
N SER A 56 -6.37 -9.71 40.50
CA SER A 56 -6.99 -10.29 39.30
C SER A 56 -8.10 -9.39 38.75
N LEU A 57 -8.93 -8.82 39.61
CA LEU A 57 -9.98 -7.88 39.25
C LEU A 57 -9.39 -6.64 38.55
N LYS A 58 -8.33 -6.07 39.11
CA LYS A 58 -7.62 -4.93 38.50
C LYS A 58 -7.05 -5.25 37.12
N VAL A 59 -6.44 -6.43 36.94
CA VAL A 59 -5.94 -6.88 35.64
C VAL A 59 -7.08 -7.03 34.65
N THR A 60 -8.19 -7.65 35.06
CA THR A 60 -9.38 -7.83 34.20
C THR A 60 -9.96 -6.47 33.78
N SER A 61 -10.13 -5.54 34.72
CA SER A 61 -10.62 -4.19 34.45
C SER A 61 -9.69 -3.42 33.50
N ASN A 62 -8.37 -3.53 33.67
CA ASN A 62 -7.39 -2.91 32.76
C ASN A 62 -7.52 -3.46 31.33
N PHE A 63 -7.71 -4.78 31.16
CA PHE A 63 -7.98 -5.34 29.83
C PHE A 63 -9.25 -4.78 29.22
N MET A 64 -10.34 -4.71 29.98
CA MET A 64 -11.62 -4.18 29.48
C MET A 64 -11.52 -2.71 29.08
N GLU A 65 -10.76 -1.89 29.80
CA GLU A 65 -10.53 -0.49 29.45
C GLU A 65 -9.70 -0.35 28.18
N ASN A 66 -8.61 -1.12 28.05
CA ASN A 66 -7.81 -1.17 26.83
C ASN A 66 -8.62 -1.68 25.64
N ASN A 67 -9.45 -2.69 25.83
CA ASN A 67 -10.30 -3.26 24.81
C ASN A 67 -11.36 -2.25 24.32
N LYS A 68 -11.87 -1.39 25.19
CA LYS A 68 -12.77 -0.31 24.80
C LYS A 68 -12.11 0.68 23.83
N ILE A 69 -10.85 1.03 24.07
CA ILE A 69 -10.06 1.87 23.18
C ILE A 69 -9.89 1.17 21.83
N LEU A 70 -9.50 -0.10 21.86
CA LEU A 70 -9.28 -0.91 20.67
C LEU A 70 -10.57 -1.14 19.86
N ASN A 71 -11.71 -1.28 20.54
CA ASN A 71 -13.01 -1.37 19.87
C ASN A 71 -13.32 -0.10 19.06
N THR A 72 -13.02 1.08 19.61
CA THR A 72 -13.19 2.35 18.89
C THR A 72 -12.27 2.42 17.66
N GLU A 73 -11.02 1.94 17.78
CA GLU A 73 -10.08 1.86 16.65
C GLU A 73 -10.63 0.94 15.55
N LEU A 74 -11.09 -0.27 15.91
CA LEU A 74 -11.64 -1.23 14.95
C LEU A 74 -12.96 -0.76 14.31
N GLU A 75 -13.84 -0.12 15.07
CA GLU A 75 -15.08 0.48 14.54
C GLU A 75 -14.77 1.59 13.53
N THR A 76 -13.78 2.44 13.82
CA THR A 76 -13.33 3.50 12.92
C THR A 76 -12.74 2.91 11.64
N MET A 77 -11.89 1.88 11.76
CA MET A 77 -11.36 1.17 10.59
C MET A 77 -12.47 0.52 9.75
N ASN A 78 -13.45 -0.10 10.39
CA ASN A 78 -14.57 -0.72 9.67
C ASN A 78 -15.39 0.33 8.89
N THR A 79 -15.68 1.48 9.51
CA THR A 79 -16.36 2.60 8.85
C THR A 79 -15.56 3.13 7.66
N ALA A 80 -14.24 3.23 7.81
CA ALA A 80 -13.35 3.61 6.70
C ALA A 80 -13.41 2.60 5.55
N MET A 81 -13.42 1.29 5.87
CA MET A 81 -13.54 0.23 4.85
C MET A 81 -14.91 0.24 4.15
N GLU A 82 -15.98 0.55 4.86
CA GLU A 82 -17.30 0.75 4.26
C GLU A 82 -17.30 1.93 3.29
N SER A 83 -16.65 3.04 3.65
CA SER A 83 -16.47 4.21 2.78
C SER A 83 -15.66 3.85 1.53
N VAL A 84 -14.52 3.17 1.68
CA VAL A 84 -13.69 2.69 0.57
C VAL A 84 -14.51 1.78 -0.36
N SER A 85 -15.18 0.78 0.20
CA SER A 85 -15.99 -0.18 -0.57
C SER A 85 -17.10 0.51 -1.35
N LYS A 86 -17.74 1.50 -0.74
CA LYS A 86 -18.79 2.29 -1.39
C LYS A 86 -18.23 3.11 -2.55
N SER A 87 -17.16 3.88 -2.31
CA SER A 87 -16.54 4.74 -3.33
C SER A 87 -16.07 3.92 -4.54
N VAL A 88 -15.48 2.75 -4.30
CA VAL A 88 -15.04 1.83 -5.35
C VAL A 88 -16.22 1.22 -6.09
N SER A 89 -17.30 0.86 -5.40
CA SER A 89 -18.52 0.32 -6.02
C SER A 89 -19.22 1.36 -6.90
N ASP A 90 -19.29 2.60 -6.42
CA ASP A 90 -19.88 3.72 -7.16
C ASP A 90 -19.03 3.99 -8.43
N PHE A 91 -17.71 4.02 -8.31
CA PHE A 91 -16.80 4.16 -9.45
C PHE A 91 -16.90 2.99 -10.44
N LYS A 92 -16.94 1.74 -9.94
CA LYS A 92 -17.11 0.54 -10.78
C LYS A 92 -18.42 0.57 -11.57
N SER A 93 -19.50 1.07 -10.97
CA SER A 93 -20.79 1.21 -11.67
C SER A 93 -20.71 2.19 -12.84
N MET A 94 -19.98 3.30 -12.64
CA MET A 94 -19.72 4.27 -13.69
C MET A 94 -18.81 3.70 -14.79
N LEU A 95 -17.76 2.97 -14.39
CA LEU A 95 -16.83 2.31 -15.29
C LEU A 95 -17.53 1.26 -16.17
N ASN A 96 -18.46 0.48 -15.59
CA ASN A 96 -19.28 -0.45 -16.35
C ASN A 96 -20.21 0.25 -17.34
N SER A 97 -20.72 1.43 -16.98
CA SER A 97 -21.53 2.25 -17.90
C SER A 97 -20.70 2.79 -19.05
N PHE A 98 -19.43 3.14 -18.78
CA PHE A 98 -18.49 3.57 -19.80
C PHE A 98 -18.07 2.40 -20.71
N SER A 99 -17.73 1.23 -20.16
CA SER A 99 -17.36 0.03 -20.93
C SER A 99 -18.53 -0.54 -21.77
N GLY A 100 -19.74 -0.19 -21.45
CA GLY A 100 -20.93 -0.52 -22.26
C GLY A 100 -21.17 0.43 -23.44
N MET A 101 -20.41 1.52 -23.58
CA MET A 101 -20.36 2.33 -24.78
C MET A 101 -19.61 1.55 -25.86
N ASP A 102 -19.92 1.81 -27.11
CA ASP A 102 -19.24 1.19 -28.26
C ASP A 102 -17.79 1.67 -28.32
N LEU A 103 -16.93 1.03 -27.54
CA LEU A 103 -15.51 1.33 -27.45
C LEU A 103 -14.72 0.73 -28.61
N GLU A 104 -15.32 -0.19 -29.40
CA GLU A 104 -14.72 -0.68 -30.62
C GLU A 104 -14.51 0.47 -31.61
N SER A 105 -15.30 1.54 -31.50
CA SER A 105 -15.07 2.77 -32.27
C SER A 105 -13.81 3.54 -31.86
N LEU A 106 -13.18 3.23 -30.72
CA LEU A 106 -11.89 3.79 -30.28
C LEU A 106 -10.70 2.91 -30.66
N THR A 107 -10.93 1.70 -31.14
CA THR A 107 -9.88 0.87 -31.73
C THR A 107 -9.51 1.41 -33.11
N PRO A 108 -8.22 1.35 -33.50
CA PRO A 108 -7.83 1.74 -34.84
C PRO A 108 -8.66 0.98 -35.88
N ASP A 109 -9.44 1.71 -36.69
CA ASP A 109 -10.19 1.10 -37.80
C ASP A 109 -9.27 1.02 -39.02
N TYR A 110 -8.82 -0.18 -39.28
CA TYR A 110 -8.01 -0.44 -40.49
C TYR A 110 -8.79 -0.26 -41.80
N THR A 111 -10.13 -0.21 -41.74
CA THR A 111 -10.93 0.03 -42.98
C THR A 111 -10.81 1.46 -43.46
N GLY A 112 -10.34 2.39 -42.63
CA GLY A 112 -10.18 3.80 -43.00
C GLY A 112 -8.92 4.13 -43.78
N GLY A 113 -7.82 3.40 -43.55
CA GLY A 113 -6.53 3.57 -44.26
C GLY A 113 -6.13 2.31 -44.98
N GLU A 114 -6.62 2.12 -46.20
CA GLU A 114 -6.26 0.98 -47.02
C GLU A 114 -5.65 1.44 -48.34
N ILE A 115 -4.47 0.91 -48.68
CA ILE A 115 -3.85 1.08 -49.98
C ILE A 115 -3.86 -0.28 -50.67
N SER A 116 -4.57 -0.37 -51.78
CA SER A 116 -4.53 -1.55 -52.63
C SER A 116 -3.48 -1.35 -53.70
N PHE A 117 -2.51 -2.25 -53.78
CA PHE A 117 -1.53 -2.28 -54.83
C PHE A 117 -2.08 -3.08 -55.99
N THR A 118 -1.90 -2.55 -57.20
CA THR A 118 -2.34 -3.20 -58.43
C THR A 118 -1.16 -3.51 -59.34
N SER A 119 -1.27 -4.58 -60.13
CA SER A 119 -0.26 -4.99 -61.12
C SER A 119 -0.39 -4.28 -62.46
N ASN A 120 -1.38 -3.36 -62.59
CA ASN A 120 -1.52 -2.58 -63.81
C ASN A 120 -0.28 -1.70 -64.04
N ASP A 121 -0.10 -1.19 -65.25
CA ASP A 121 1.02 -0.34 -65.70
C ASP A 121 1.28 0.92 -64.89
N ASP A 122 0.67 1.03 -63.71
CA ASP A 122 0.84 2.14 -62.81
C ASP A 122 2.19 2.12 -62.13
N VAL A 123 2.96 3.10 -62.50
CA VAL A 123 4.30 3.31 -61.96
C VAL A 123 4.16 3.93 -60.57
N TYR A 124 4.53 3.19 -59.53
CA TYR A 124 4.63 3.75 -58.19
C TYR A 124 5.86 4.63 -58.01
N LEU A 125 6.82 4.54 -58.91
CA LEU A 125 8.06 5.33 -58.88
C LEU A 125 7.77 6.84 -58.80
N GLY A 126 8.33 7.49 -57.80
CA GLY A 126 8.13 8.92 -57.52
C GLY A 126 6.85 9.26 -56.72
N LYS A 127 5.98 8.30 -56.47
CA LYS A 127 4.83 8.53 -55.57
C LYS A 127 5.29 8.59 -54.13
N THR A 128 4.59 9.37 -53.32
CA THR A 128 4.91 9.58 -51.90
C THR A 128 3.76 9.11 -51.00
N LEU A 129 4.14 8.54 -49.87
CA LEU A 129 3.25 8.11 -48.81
C LEU A 129 3.75 8.72 -47.52
N THR A 130 2.88 9.39 -46.75
CA THR A 130 3.26 9.89 -45.45
C THR A 130 2.58 9.01 -44.37
N LEU A 131 3.36 8.43 -43.49
CA LEU A 131 2.89 7.61 -42.36
C LEU A 131 3.49 8.21 -41.09
N ASP A 132 2.68 8.45 -40.10
CA ASP A 132 3.10 9.04 -38.80
C ASP A 132 3.97 10.31 -38.96
N GLY A 133 3.60 11.18 -39.91
CA GLY A 133 4.32 12.42 -40.19
C GLY A 133 5.62 12.23 -40.98
N ILE A 134 6.03 11.00 -41.25
CA ILE A 134 7.23 10.69 -42.05
C ILE A 134 6.82 10.45 -43.53
N GLN A 135 7.38 11.24 -44.42
CA GLN A 135 7.17 11.03 -45.86
C GLN A 135 8.11 9.98 -46.42
N TYR A 136 7.55 8.94 -47.01
CA TYR A 136 8.22 7.89 -47.75
C TYR A 136 8.03 8.12 -49.25
N THR A 137 9.05 7.82 -50.04
CA THR A 137 9.00 7.96 -51.50
C THR A 137 9.34 6.62 -52.16
N PHE A 138 8.51 6.14 -53.07
CA PHE A 138 8.84 4.98 -53.91
C PHE A 138 9.92 5.40 -54.91
N ALA A 139 11.11 4.83 -54.83
CA ALA A 139 12.29 5.26 -55.57
C ALA A 139 13.15 4.07 -56.06
N ASP A 140 14.10 4.37 -56.96
CA ASP A 140 15.07 3.39 -57.45
C ASP A 140 16.22 3.08 -56.48
N ASN A 141 16.06 3.47 -55.23
CA ASN A 141 17.04 3.23 -54.18
C ASN A 141 16.38 3.28 -52.80
N GLY A 142 16.96 2.56 -51.83
CA GLY A 142 16.48 2.49 -50.45
C GLY A 142 17.06 3.53 -49.50
N ASN A 143 17.65 4.65 -49.97
CA ASN A 143 18.32 5.63 -49.15
C ASN A 143 17.30 6.50 -48.34
N GLY A 144 17.59 6.75 -47.08
CA GLY A 144 16.73 7.54 -46.23
C GLY A 144 15.34 6.93 -46.12
N ASN A 145 14.30 7.72 -46.36
CA ASN A 145 12.89 7.27 -46.30
C ASN A 145 12.38 6.75 -47.67
N ASN A 146 13.28 6.38 -48.58
CA ASN A 146 12.88 5.80 -49.84
C ASN A 146 12.50 4.32 -49.68
N ILE A 147 11.41 3.94 -50.33
CA ILE A 147 10.98 2.55 -50.52
C ILE A 147 11.60 2.10 -51.82
N ASP A 148 12.52 1.14 -51.76
CA ASP A 148 13.26 0.66 -52.90
C ASP A 148 12.41 -0.28 -53.77
N ILE A 149 12.02 0.22 -54.94
CA ILE A 149 11.31 -0.54 -55.96
C ILE A 149 12.18 -0.75 -57.22
N SER A 150 13.51 -0.60 -57.08
CA SER A 150 14.46 -0.82 -58.17
C SER A 150 14.40 -2.28 -58.65
N GLY A 151 14.30 -2.48 -59.95
CA GLY A 151 14.21 -3.82 -60.53
C GLY A 151 12.84 -4.48 -60.53
N LEU A 152 11.81 -3.84 -59.96
CA LEU A 152 10.43 -4.29 -60.08
C LEU A 152 9.87 -3.87 -61.46
N THR A 153 9.19 -4.81 -62.13
CA THR A 153 8.66 -4.57 -63.49
C THR A 153 7.16 -4.31 -63.42
N PRO A 154 6.68 -3.06 -63.65
CA PRO A 154 5.25 -2.77 -63.73
C PRO A 154 4.55 -3.67 -64.75
N GLY A 155 3.35 -4.17 -64.39
CA GLY A 155 2.58 -5.10 -65.23
C GLY A 155 2.91 -6.58 -65.07
N SER A 156 3.92 -6.97 -64.28
CA SER A 156 4.13 -8.37 -63.91
C SER A 156 3.07 -8.89 -62.94
N ASP A 157 2.77 -10.19 -62.96
CA ASP A 157 1.78 -10.81 -62.07
C ASP A 157 2.11 -10.64 -60.58
N THR A 158 3.37 -10.42 -60.25
CA THR A 158 3.85 -10.25 -58.85
C THR A 158 4.09 -8.80 -58.48
N TYR A 159 4.00 -7.85 -59.41
CA TYR A 159 4.38 -6.45 -59.18
C TYR A 159 3.67 -5.80 -57.96
N ALA A 160 2.38 -6.02 -57.83
CA ALA A 160 1.61 -5.49 -56.71
C ALA A 160 2.11 -6.03 -55.35
N GLN A 161 2.39 -7.32 -55.30
CA GLN A 161 2.92 -7.98 -54.12
C GLN A 161 4.34 -7.50 -53.81
N ASP A 162 5.20 -7.43 -54.82
CA ASP A 162 6.60 -7.03 -54.67
C ASP A 162 6.72 -5.56 -54.17
N VAL A 163 5.86 -4.65 -54.65
CA VAL A 163 5.79 -3.26 -54.18
C VAL A 163 5.31 -3.20 -52.73
N MET A 164 4.29 -4.01 -52.39
CA MET A 164 3.81 -4.09 -51.01
C MET A 164 4.88 -4.67 -50.09
N ASP A 165 5.63 -5.68 -50.53
CA ASP A 165 6.71 -6.27 -49.73
C ASP A 165 7.86 -5.27 -49.54
N ALA A 166 8.21 -4.45 -50.55
CA ALA A 166 9.17 -3.37 -50.42
C ALA A 166 8.71 -2.29 -49.41
N LEU A 167 7.42 -1.96 -49.38
CA LEU A 167 6.84 -1.09 -48.37
C LEU A 167 6.93 -1.73 -46.98
N LYS A 168 6.56 -3.00 -46.86
CA LYS A 168 6.61 -3.76 -45.60
C LYS A 168 8.01 -3.83 -45.04
N ASP A 169 9.01 -4.10 -45.86
CA ASP A 169 10.41 -4.13 -45.44
C ASP A 169 10.90 -2.78 -44.91
N LYS A 170 10.34 -1.69 -45.44
CA LYS A 170 10.71 -0.32 -45.03
C LYS A 170 10.00 0.16 -43.77
N VAL A 171 8.71 -0.13 -43.63
CA VAL A 171 7.88 0.45 -42.58
C VAL A 171 7.29 -0.59 -41.61
N GLY A 172 7.32 -1.90 -41.99
CA GLY A 172 6.65 -2.94 -41.19
C GLY A 172 7.24 -3.16 -39.81
N ALA A 173 8.47 -2.74 -39.55
CA ALA A 173 9.11 -2.82 -38.25
C ALA A 173 8.87 -1.57 -37.37
N THR A 174 8.30 -0.50 -37.94
CA THR A 174 8.15 0.79 -37.26
C THR A 174 6.84 0.92 -36.46
N ASN A 175 5.80 0.19 -36.88
CA ASN A 175 4.50 0.23 -36.23
C ASN A 175 3.82 -1.14 -36.28
N PRO A 176 3.53 -1.79 -35.15
CA PRO A 176 2.90 -3.11 -35.06
C PRO A 176 1.45 -3.13 -35.59
N ASP A 177 0.82 -1.96 -35.70
CA ASP A 177 -0.57 -1.83 -36.16
C ASP A 177 -0.69 -1.82 -37.68
N PHE A 178 0.43 -1.85 -38.41
CA PHE A 178 0.46 -1.97 -39.88
C PHE A 178 0.15 -3.40 -40.33
N LYS A 179 -0.87 -3.57 -41.16
CA LYS A 179 -1.24 -4.88 -41.73
C LYS A 179 -0.98 -4.94 -43.23
N PHE A 180 -0.40 -6.05 -43.67
CA PHE A 180 -0.02 -6.31 -45.05
C PHE A 180 -0.62 -7.65 -45.49
N GLU A 181 -1.76 -7.62 -46.18
CA GLU A 181 -2.48 -8.83 -46.59
C GLU A 181 -3.12 -8.62 -47.99
N ASP A 182 -3.10 -9.64 -48.85
CA ASP A 182 -3.79 -9.66 -50.14
C ASP A 182 -3.54 -8.44 -51.05
N ASN A 183 -2.28 -8.03 -51.20
CA ASN A 183 -1.88 -6.83 -51.93
C ASN A 183 -2.47 -5.52 -51.37
N LYS A 184 -2.82 -5.54 -50.09
CA LYS A 184 -3.37 -4.39 -49.36
C LYS A 184 -2.49 -4.06 -48.17
N PHE A 185 -2.24 -2.79 -48.02
CA PHE A 185 -1.62 -2.22 -46.85
C PHE A 185 -2.70 -1.46 -46.07
N SER A 186 -3.01 -1.92 -44.89
CA SER A 186 -3.97 -1.27 -43.97
C SER A 186 -3.19 -0.67 -42.81
N PHE A 187 -3.52 0.57 -42.50
CA PHE A 187 -2.89 1.32 -41.39
C PHE A 187 -3.95 2.14 -40.65
N PRO A 188 -3.80 2.31 -39.30
CA PRO A 188 -4.67 3.16 -38.57
C PRO A 188 -4.48 4.62 -38.99
N LEU A 189 -5.57 5.33 -39.24
CA LEU A 189 -5.54 6.77 -39.46
C LEU A 189 -5.51 7.47 -38.09
N TYR A 190 -4.31 7.73 -37.62
CA TYR A 190 -4.13 8.65 -36.51
C TYR A 190 -4.00 10.06 -37.08
N THR A 191 -4.85 10.96 -36.64
CA THR A 191 -4.61 12.38 -36.81
C THR A 191 -3.71 12.89 -35.72
N VAL A 192 -2.40 12.82 -35.96
CA VAL A 192 -1.45 13.62 -35.19
C VAL A 192 -1.27 14.93 -35.97
N ASN A 193 -1.72 16.03 -35.40
CA ASN A 193 -1.53 17.41 -35.91
C ASN A 193 -1.95 17.65 -37.38
N GLY A 194 -3.13 17.21 -37.77
CA GLY A 194 -3.78 17.70 -38.99
C GLY A 194 -3.14 17.32 -40.32
N SER A 195 -2.22 16.35 -40.35
CA SER A 195 -1.64 15.85 -41.59
C SER A 195 -2.06 14.42 -41.84
N SER A 196 -3.22 14.26 -42.46
CA SER A 196 -3.60 12.98 -43.08
C SER A 196 -2.77 12.71 -44.30
N SER A 197 -2.30 11.47 -44.42
CA SER A 197 -1.48 11.01 -45.53
C SER A 197 -2.31 10.61 -46.70
N VAL A 198 -1.91 11.05 -47.83
CA VAL A 198 -2.55 10.67 -49.10
C VAL A 198 -1.50 10.28 -50.10
N LEU A 199 -1.64 9.08 -50.67
CA LEU A 199 -1.06 8.81 -51.96
C LEU A 199 -1.82 9.64 -53.00
N ASN A 200 -1.14 10.59 -53.64
CA ASN A 200 -1.71 11.32 -54.75
C ASN A 200 -1.84 10.40 -55.96
N SER A 201 -2.96 9.76 -56.12
CA SER A 201 -3.64 9.35 -57.36
C SER A 201 -4.55 8.12 -57.16
N ASP A 202 -5.50 7.97 -58.01
CA ASP A 202 -6.59 7.01 -58.14
C ASP A 202 -6.31 5.58 -57.60
N GLY A 203 -6.72 5.32 -56.36
CA GLY A 203 -6.58 3.99 -55.77
C GLY A 203 -6.51 3.96 -54.26
N VAL A 204 -6.39 5.10 -53.62
CA VAL A 204 -6.40 5.21 -52.13
C VAL A 204 -7.81 5.51 -51.65
N LYS A 205 -8.41 4.61 -50.92
CA LYS A 205 -9.57 4.92 -50.12
C LYS A 205 -9.08 5.45 -48.78
N THR A 206 -9.14 6.75 -48.58
CA THR A 206 -8.99 7.35 -47.26
C THR A 206 -10.31 7.21 -46.54
N GLY A 207 -10.34 6.43 -45.48
CA GLY A 207 -11.44 6.51 -44.49
C GLY A 207 -11.33 7.81 -43.71
N GLU A 208 -12.45 8.28 -43.19
CA GLU A 208 -12.43 9.34 -42.20
C GLU A 208 -11.65 8.87 -40.96
N PRO A 209 -10.80 9.71 -40.37
CA PRO A 209 -10.13 9.34 -39.13
C PRO A 209 -11.19 9.03 -38.07
N HIS A 210 -11.03 7.93 -37.34
CA HIS A 210 -11.87 7.64 -36.19
C HIS A 210 -11.53 8.65 -35.10
N THR A 211 -12.30 9.72 -35.04
CA THR A 211 -12.29 10.67 -33.93
C THR A 211 -13.30 10.22 -32.91
N MET A 212 -12.91 10.29 -31.63
CA MET A 212 -13.83 10.10 -30.53
C MET A 212 -15.01 11.09 -30.68
N SER A 213 -16.25 10.63 -30.59
CA SER A 213 -17.39 11.54 -30.61
C SER A 213 -17.34 12.48 -29.41
N GLN A 214 -17.96 13.67 -29.53
CA GLN A 214 -18.01 14.62 -28.42
C GLN A 214 -18.60 14.01 -27.15
N ASP A 215 -19.58 13.13 -27.28
CA ASP A 215 -20.21 12.46 -26.14
C ASP A 215 -19.27 11.45 -25.48
N GLN A 216 -18.49 10.70 -26.27
CA GLN A 216 -17.46 9.77 -25.77
C GLN A 216 -16.34 10.54 -25.06
N TYR A 217 -15.88 11.64 -25.63
CA TYR A 217 -14.87 12.52 -25.03
C TYR A 217 -15.34 13.09 -23.68
N GLN A 218 -16.58 13.61 -23.62
CA GLN A 218 -17.14 14.12 -22.36
C GLN A 218 -17.31 13.02 -21.32
N SER A 219 -17.70 11.82 -21.75
CA SER A 219 -17.85 10.66 -20.87
C SER A 219 -16.50 10.24 -20.29
N LEU A 220 -15.44 10.23 -21.09
CA LEU A 220 -14.10 9.91 -20.68
C LEU A 220 -13.53 10.97 -19.71
N GLN A 221 -13.75 12.26 -20.00
CA GLN A 221 -13.39 13.35 -19.07
C GLN A 221 -14.13 13.22 -17.73
N GLN A 222 -15.40 12.80 -17.76
CA GLN A 222 -16.16 12.58 -16.53
C GLN A 222 -15.59 11.38 -15.75
N LEU A 223 -15.18 10.31 -16.45
CA LEU A 223 -14.55 9.15 -15.84
C LEU A 223 -13.23 9.55 -15.16
N GLN A 224 -12.39 10.36 -15.80
CA GLN A 224 -11.14 10.87 -15.22
C GLN A 224 -11.39 11.70 -13.96
N ARG A 225 -12.34 12.64 -14.02
CA ARG A 225 -12.73 13.44 -12.84
C ARG A 225 -13.22 12.56 -11.70
N GLN A 226 -13.99 11.53 -12.01
CA GLN A 226 -14.49 10.61 -10.98
C GLN A 226 -13.37 9.70 -10.43
N ALA A 227 -12.46 9.23 -11.27
CA ALA A 227 -11.28 8.48 -10.83
C ALA A 227 -10.46 9.30 -9.84
N PHE A 228 -10.14 10.53 -10.17
CA PHE A 228 -9.41 11.45 -9.29
C PHE A 228 -10.17 11.72 -7.99
N ALA A 229 -11.46 12.02 -8.04
CA ALA A 229 -12.29 12.21 -6.85
C ALA A 229 -12.32 10.96 -5.95
N THR A 230 -12.34 9.77 -6.56
CA THR A 230 -12.30 8.50 -5.81
C THR A 230 -10.92 8.28 -5.16
N MET A 231 -9.82 8.70 -5.82
CA MET A 231 -8.48 8.68 -5.20
C MET A 231 -8.42 9.57 -3.95
N LEU A 232 -8.99 10.78 -4.01
CA LEU A 232 -9.06 11.68 -2.85
C LEU A 232 -9.88 11.05 -1.71
N GLN A 233 -11.05 10.48 -2.02
CA GLN A 233 -11.88 9.80 -1.01
C GLN A 233 -11.17 8.58 -0.40
N LEU A 234 -10.43 7.83 -1.20
CA LEU A 234 -9.61 6.71 -0.73
C LEU A 234 -8.51 7.20 0.22
N ALA A 235 -7.80 8.28 -0.14
CA ALA A 235 -6.79 8.89 0.71
C ALA A 235 -7.37 9.37 2.04
N ASP A 236 -8.51 10.06 2.02
CA ASP A 236 -9.20 10.51 3.24
C ASP A 236 -9.64 9.35 4.12
N SER A 237 -10.19 8.28 3.51
CA SER A 237 -10.64 7.08 4.24
C SER A 237 -9.46 6.32 4.89
N LEU A 238 -8.28 6.33 4.29
CA LEU A 238 -7.08 5.71 4.83
C LEU A 238 -6.32 6.61 5.82
N ASN A 239 -6.62 7.92 5.84
CA ASN A 239 -6.06 8.89 6.78
C ASN A 239 -6.93 9.09 8.04
N VAL A 240 -7.85 8.15 8.32
CA VAL A 240 -8.64 8.22 9.56
C VAL A 240 -7.80 7.98 10.79
N SER A 241 -8.12 8.70 11.84
CA SER A 241 -7.44 8.58 13.13
C SER A 241 -8.42 8.33 14.26
N ALA A 242 -7.97 7.62 15.29
CA ALA A 242 -8.67 7.48 16.55
C ALA A 242 -7.66 7.57 17.71
N ASN A 243 -8.06 8.18 18.81
CA ASN A 243 -7.22 8.34 20.00
C ASN A 243 -5.85 9.02 19.71
N GLY A 244 -5.80 9.93 18.72
CA GLY A 244 -4.60 10.65 18.32
C GLY A 244 -3.61 9.83 17.48
N LYS A 245 -4.03 8.71 16.90
CA LYS A 245 -3.22 7.84 16.05
C LYS A 245 -3.91 7.56 14.73
N TYR A 246 -3.18 7.63 13.64
CA TYR A 246 -3.65 7.17 12.33
C TYR A 246 -3.69 5.64 12.29
N LEU A 247 -4.84 5.10 11.91
CA LEU A 247 -5.12 3.68 12.08
C LEU A 247 -4.49 2.78 11.01
N PHE A 248 -4.20 3.35 9.83
CA PHE A 248 -3.55 2.66 8.71
C PHE A 248 -2.06 3.02 8.54
N GLY A 249 -1.48 3.69 9.56
CA GLY A 249 -0.09 4.17 9.52
C GLY A 249 0.96 3.14 9.94
N GLY A 250 0.56 1.94 10.37
CA GLY A 250 1.51 0.93 10.87
C GLY A 250 2.32 1.45 12.06
N GLY A 251 3.64 1.37 11.96
CA GLY A 251 4.55 1.85 13.02
C GLY A 251 4.63 3.38 13.14
N GLU A 252 4.31 4.12 12.08
CA GLU A 252 4.34 5.59 12.02
C GLU A 252 2.91 6.14 12.10
N ALA A 253 2.31 6.03 13.29
CA ALA A 253 0.91 6.41 13.50
C ALA A 253 0.71 7.89 13.87
N SER A 254 1.78 8.69 13.94
CA SER A 254 1.73 10.12 14.30
C SER A 254 1.44 11.05 13.12
N GLU A 255 1.69 10.59 11.89
CA GLU A 255 1.47 11.33 10.66
C GLU A 255 0.49 10.60 9.74
N ALA A 256 -0.12 11.35 8.81
CA ALA A 256 -1.06 10.78 7.86
C ALA A 256 -0.36 9.75 6.95
N PRO A 257 -0.84 8.50 6.90
CA PRO A 257 -0.17 7.43 6.16
C PRO A 257 -0.25 7.58 4.64
N VAL A 258 -1.23 8.33 4.14
CA VAL A 258 -1.38 8.60 2.70
C VAL A 258 -1.10 10.07 2.43
N SER A 259 -0.08 10.33 1.63
CA SER A 259 0.23 11.65 1.10
C SER A 259 -0.23 11.72 -0.35
N PHE A 260 -1.20 12.58 -0.60
CA PHE A 260 -1.72 12.83 -1.95
C PHE A 260 -1.71 14.35 -2.17
N PRO A 261 -0.61 14.91 -2.71
CA PRO A 261 -0.36 16.35 -2.70
C PRO A 261 -1.19 17.13 -3.73
N PHE A 262 -2.02 16.46 -4.53
CA PHE A 262 -2.82 17.09 -5.59
C PHE A 262 -4.20 17.46 -5.07
N THR A 263 -4.64 18.68 -5.35
CA THR A 263 -5.98 19.18 -4.97
C THR A 263 -6.94 19.22 -6.13
N THR A 264 -6.43 19.31 -7.36
CA THR A 264 -7.21 19.34 -8.59
C THR A 264 -6.73 18.28 -9.59
N LEU A 265 -7.62 17.86 -10.50
CA LEU A 265 -7.27 16.94 -11.57
C LEU A 265 -6.20 17.55 -12.48
N GLU A 266 -6.26 18.85 -12.74
CA GLU A 266 -5.32 19.55 -13.59
C GLU A 266 -3.89 19.53 -13.00
N GLU A 267 -3.74 19.72 -11.68
CA GLU A 267 -2.45 19.57 -11.00
C GLU A 267 -1.90 18.16 -11.13
N PHE A 268 -2.78 17.15 -10.95
CA PHE A 268 -2.41 15.75 -11.10
C PHE A 268 -1.96 15.44 -12.53
N GLN A 269 -2.69 15.91 -13.53
CA GLN A 269 -2.39 15.70 -14.95
C GLN A 269 -1.19 16.50 -15.45
N GLN A 270 -0.86 17.62 -14.81
CA GLN A 270 0.41 18.34 -15.08
C GLN A 270 1.63 17.55 -14.60
N TYR A 271 1.48 16.82 -13.50
CA TYR A 271 2.54 15.98 -12.95
C TYR A 271 2.61 14.62 -13.68
N TYR A 272 1.49 13.95 -13.83
CA TYR A 272 1.34 12.71 -14.58
C TYR A 272 0.65 13.00 -15.91
N ASP A 273 1.42 13.50 -16.89
CA ASP A 273 0.89 13.87 -18.20
C ASP A 273 0.55 12.65 -19.07
N GLY A 274 0.96 11.45 -18.63
CA GLY A 274 0.73 10.19 -19.31
C GLY A 274 1.58 9.98 -20.57
N MET A 275 2.43 10.95 -20.92
CA MET A 275 3.34 10.91 -22.06
C MET A 275 4.79 10.83 -21.61
N ASN A 276 5.27 11.89 -20.98
CA ASN A 276 6.64 11.97 -20.46
C ASN A 276 6.74 11.32 -19.07
N ILE A 277 5.69 11.48 -18.27
CA ILE A 277 5.57 10.91 -16.93
C ILE A 277 4.21 10.23 -16.80
N LYS A 278 4.20 8.91 -16.78
CA LYS A 278 2.99 8.09 -16.60
C LYS A 278 2.77 7.78 -15.13
N TYR A 279 1.51 7.65 -14.73
CA TYR A 279 1.22 7.14 -13.38
C TYR A 279 1.78 5.72 -13.24
N PRO A 280 2.42 5.38 -12.12
CA PRO A 280 3.07 4.09 -11.96
C PRO A 280 2.15 2.91 -12.20
N THR A 281 2.58 1.98 -13.04
CA THR A 281 1.86 0.73 -13.33
C THR A 281 2.33 -0.44 -12.46
N ASN A 282 3.47 -0.27 -11.80
CA ASN A 282 4.10 -1.27 -10.95
C ASN A 282 3.83 -0.97 -9.46
N SER A 283 3.49 -2.00 -8.68
CA SER A 283 3.17 -1.85 -7.26
C SER A 283 4.35 -1.31 -6.43
N ALA A 284 5.59 -1.69 -6.74
CA ALA A 284 6.76 -1.18 -6.04
C ALA A 284 6.95 0.33 -6.24
N ALA A 285 6.60 0.87 -7.42
CA ALA A 285 6.65 2.30 -7.69
C ALA A 285 5.70 3.12 -6.80
N ASN A 286 4.60 2.49 -6.33
CA ASN A 286 3.66 3.11 -5.39
C ASN A 286 3.95 2.82 -3.92
N LEU A 287 4.65 1.74 -3.61
CA LEU A 287 4.88 1.28 -2.24
C LEU A 287 6.28 1.57 -1.71
N THR A 288 7.24 1.89 -2.59
CA THR A 288 8.65 2.03 -2.23
C THR A 288 9.08 3.49 -2.29
N SER A 289 9.74 3.95 -1.23
CA SER A 289 10.44 5.23 -1.19
C SER A 289 11.95 4.95 -1.19
N ARG A 290 12.70 5.73 -1.97
CA ARG A 290 14.15 5.60 -2.10
C ARG A 290 14.79 6.96 -2.34
N GLU A 291 15.93 7.19 -1.70
CA GLU A 291 16.74 8.37 -1.89
C GLU A 291 18.16 8.00 -2.33
N THR A 292 18.74 8.82 -3.21
CA THR A 292 20.14 8.75 -3.63
C THR A 292 20.78 10.13 -3.51
N THR A 293 21.97 10.19 -2.94
CA THR A 293 22.74 11.42 -2.69
C THR A 293 24.04 11.43 -3.49
N ALA A 294 24.69 12.59 -3.56
CA ALA A 294 26.02 12.73 -4.16
C ALA A 294 27.09 11.78 -3.58
N GLU A 295 26.93 11.38 -2.30
CA GLU A 295 27.87 10.44 -1.67
C GLU A 295 27.77 9.05 -2.28
N ASN A 296 26.56 8.63 -2.69
CA ASN A 296 26.32 7.28 -3.22
C ASN A 296 26.75 7.16 -4.69
N THR A 297 26.48 8.19 -5.50
CA THR A 297 26.63 8.13 -6.96
C THR A 297 27.89 8.82 -7.49
N GLY A 298 28.50 9.74 -6.72
CA GLY A 298 29.47 10.69 -7.29
C GLY A 298 28.75 11.72 -8.17
N SER A 299 29.45 12.31 -9.13
CA SER A 299 28.83 13.18 -10.13
C SER A 299 27.87 12.41 -11.03
N LEU A 300 26.85 13.08 -11.58
CA LEU A 300 25.90 12.51 -12.50
C LEU A 300 26.02 13.14 -13.88
N THR A 301 25.93 12.33 -14.92
CA THR A 301 25.86 12.80 -16.30
C THR A 301 24.47 12.53 -16.84
N ILE A 302 23.78 13.60 -17.26
CA ILE A 302 22.43 13.56 -17.81
C ILE A 302 22.52 13.84 -19.31
N GLN A 303 21.86 13.02 -20.11
CA GLN A 303 21.87 13.18 -21.57
C GLN A 303 20.55 12.70 -22.17
N LYS A 304 20.06 13.44 -23.14
CA LYS A 304 18.97 13.02 -24.02
C LYS A 304 19.46 11.94 -25.01
N ILE A 305 18.64 10.95 -25.25
CA ILE A 305 18.87 9.93 -26.30
C ILE A 305 18.07 10.35 -27.53
N GLU A 306 16.74 10.34 -27.42
CA GLU A 306 15.81 10.67 -28.50
C GLU A 306 14.45 11.04 -27.90
N GLY A 307 13.74 11.98 -28.51
CA GLY A 307 12.40 12.38 -28.06
C GLY A 307 12.41 12.77 -26.57
N ASN A 308 11.59 12.10 -25.78
CA ASN A 308 11.49 12.25 -24.32
C ASN A 308 12.41 11.29 -23.53
N GLN A 309 13.20 10.46 -24.22
CA GLN A 309 14.09 9.48 -23.60
C GLN A 309 15.45 10.07 -23.28
N GLY A 310 16.01 9.65 -22.17
CA GLY A 310 17.34 10.06 -21.72
C GLY A 310 18.00 9.06 -20.78
N THR A 311 19.18 9.41 -20.33
CA THR A 311 19.95 8.66 -19.35
C THR A 311 20.43 9.55 -18.22
N ILE A 312 20.55 8.95 -17.04
CA ILE A 312 21.29 9.50 -15.90
C ILE A 312 22.36 8.48 -15.55
N THR A 313 23.63 8.84 -15.72
CA THR A 313 24.78 7.96 -15.46
C THR A 313 25.55 8.45 -14.24
N ALA A 314 25.75 7.58 -13.26
CA ALA A 314 26.55 7.82 -12.08
C ALA A 314 28.05 7.68 -12.39
N GLU A 315 28.91 8.48 -11.74
CA GLU A 315 30.35 8.34 -11.79
C GLU A 315 30.82 7.02 -11.15
N LYS A 316 30.14 6.62 -10.07
CA LYS A 316 30.46 5.37 -9.36
C LYS A 316 29.73 4.20 -9.98
N THR A 317 30.44 3.13 -10.29
CA THR A 317 29.84 1.87 -10.74
C THR A 317 28.87 1.36 -9.66
N GLY A 318 27.66 0.97 -10.08
CA GLY A 318 26.63 0.53 -9.16
C GLY A 318 26.04 1.67 -8.30
N GLY A 319 26.24 2.94 -8.68
CA GLY A 319 25.81 4.10 -7.88
C GLY A 319 24.32 4.14 -7.60
N PHE A 320 23.51 3.49 -8.42
CA PHE A 320 22.06 3.36 -8.24
C PHE A 320 21.63 2.06 -7.57
N LEU A 321 22.57 1.25 -7.10
CA LEU A 321 22.28 -0.02 -6.42
C LEU A 321 22.24 0.12 -4.90
N THR A 322 21.37 -0.65 -4.30
CA THR A 322 21.42 -0.99 -2.87
C THR A 322 21.54 -2.49 -2.77
N GLU A 323 22.67 -2.98 -2.27
CA GLU A 323 22.87 -4.39 -2.03
C GLU A 323 21.91 -4.86 -0.93
N VAL A 324 21.19 -5.95 -1.20
CA VAL A 324 20.23 -6.56 -0.29
C VAL A 324 20.76 -7.87 0.26
N LEU A 325 21.41 -8.64 -0.60
CA LEU A 325 21.89 -9.97 -0.26
C LEU A 325 23.10 -10.32 -1.11
N THR A 326 24.17 -10.81 -0.47
CA THR A 326 25.21 -11.61 -1.14
C THR A 326 25.06 -13.06 -0.69
N SER A 327 24.83 -13.96 -1.65
CA SER A 327 24.52 -15.36 -1.36
C SER A 327 25.70 -16.10 -0.70
N ASN A 328 25.38 -16.92 0.28
CA ASN A 328 26.30 -17.87 0.89
C ASN A 328 25.52 -19.11 1.39
N ALA A 329 26.21 -20.12 1.84
CA ALA A 329 25.61 -21.38 2.29
C ALA A 329 24.60 -21.21 3.43
N GLU A 330 24.71 -20.16 4.25
CA GLU A 330 23.87 -19.94 5.43
C GLU A 330 22.58 -19.17 5.09
N ASN A 331 22.66 -18.17 4.20
CA ASN A 331 21.54 -17.26 3.92
C ASN A 331 20.69 -17.65 2.70
N ALA A 332 21.29 -18.20 1.66
CA ALA A 332 20.61 -18.62 0.43
C ALA A 332 20.84 -20.09 0.09
N GLY A 333 21.99 -20.64 0.48
CA GLY A 333 22.42 -21.97 0.08
C GLY A 333 22.72 -22.03 -1.42
N THR A 334 22.32 -23.11 -2.08
CA THR A 334 22.45 -23.24 -3.54
C THR A 334 21.31 -22.51 -4.23
N LEU A 335 21.65 -21.66 -5.18
CA LEU A 335 20.72 -20.96 -6.06
C LEU A 335 20.52 -21.70 -7.37
N THR A 336 19.30 -21.81 -7.83
CA THR A 336 18.94 -22.39 -9.14
C THR A 336 18.12 -21.38 -9.93
N PHE A 337 18.61 -21.02 -11.09
CA PHE A 337 17.95 -20.15 -12.06
C PHE A 337 17.29 -21.03 -13.12
N ASN A 338 16.00 -20.88 -13.33
CA ASN A 338 15.23 -21.63 -14.32
C ASN A 338 14.66 -20.66 -15.34
N GLN A 339 15.16 -20.74 -16.57
CA GLN A 339 14.78 -19.85 -17.66
C GLN A 339 13.33 -20.07 -18.10
N ASP A 340 12.90 -21.34 -18.26
CA ASP A 340 11.56 -21.68 -18.75
C ASP A 340 10.47 -21.24 -17.76
N ALA A 341 10.73 -21.39 -16.46
CA ALA A 341 9.79 -20.98 -15.40
C ALA A 341 9.98 -19.51 -14.99
N ASN A 342 11.02 -18.86 -15.46
CA ASN A 342 11.45 -17.51 -15.09
C ASN A 342 11.58 -17.31 -13.58
N THR A 343 12.23 -18.28 -12.87
CA THR A 343 12.34 -18.32 -11.42
C THR A 343 13.77 -18.44 -10.92
N ILE A 344 14.00 -17.85 -9.74
CA ILE A 344 15.23 -18.01 -8.95
C ILE A 344 14.86 -18.72 -7.66
N ASN A 345 15.47 -19.88 -7.42
CA ASN A 345 15.18 -20.70 -6.25
C ASN A 345 16.41 -20.77 -5.33
N ALA A 346 16.21 -20.58 -4.03
CA ALA A 346 17.17 -20.79 -2.96
C ALA A 346 16.84 -22.07 -2.17
N THR A 347 17.86 -22.74 -1.64
CA THR A 347 17.62 -23.90 -0.76
C THR A 347 17.26 -23.50 0.67
N GLN A 348 17.63 -22.30 1.12
CA GLN A 348 17.34 -21.79 2.46
C GLN A 348 15.97 -21.09 2.53
N TYR A 349 15.28 -21.28 3.68
CA TYR A 349 14.02 -20.60 3.96
C TYR A 349 14.25 -19.12 4.23
N GLY A 350 13.37 -18.26 3.68
CA GLY A 350 13.40 -16.83 3.93
C GLY A 350 14.54 -16.08 3.25
N ALA A 351 15.27 -16.72 2.34
CA ALA A 351 16.41 -16.12 1.63
C ALA A 351 16.04 -14.78 0.97
N PHE A 352 14.81 -14.64 0.49
CA PHE A 352 14.34 -13.49 -0.28
C PHE A 352 13.29 -12.64 0.47
N ASN A 353 13.14 -12.79 1.79
CA ASN A 353 12.10 -12.09 2.58
C ASN A 353 12.26 -10.56 2.61
N THR A 354 13.43 -10.04 2.28
CA THR A 354 13.72 -8.59 2.23
C THR A 354 13.33 -7.94 0.90
N LEU A 355 13.12 -8.74 -0.15
CA LEU A 355 12.69 -8.32 -1.47
C LEU A 355 11.15 -8.26 -1.55
N LYS A 356 10.63 -7.53 -2.52
CA LYS A 356 9.19 -7.37 -2.75
C LYS A 356 8.85 -7.54 -4.22
N ALA A 357 7.62 -7.95 -4.49
CA ALA A 357 7.09 -7.90 -5.84
C ALA A 357 7.09 -6.46 -6.37
N GLY A 358 7.47 -6.31 -7.63
CA GLY A 358 7.64 -5.03 -8.29
C GLY A 358 9.01 -4.37 -8.07
N ASP A 359 9.86 -4.87 -7.18
CA ASP A 359 11.24 -4.38 -7.05
C ASP A 359 12.01 -4.61 -8.35
N THR A 360 12.82 -3.63 -8.74
CA THR A 360 13.84 -3.80 -9.77
C THR A 360 15.06 -4.45 -9.13
N LEU A 361 15.22 -5.73 -9.42
CA LEU A 361 16.32 -6.57 -8.95
C LEU A 361 17.48 -6.51 -9.94
N VAL A 362 18.67 -6.23 -9.46
CA VAL A 362 19.91 -6.31 -10.26
C VAL A 362 20.77 -7.45 -9.72
N LEU A 363 21.00 -8.44 -10.55
CA LEU A 363 21.84 -9.60 -10.24
C LEU A 363 23.27 -9.37 -10.71
N GLY A 364 24.21 -9.66 -9.84
CA GLY A 364 25.63 -9.63 -10.15
C GLY A 364 26.33 -10.93 -9.71
N ASN A 365 27.48 -11.18 -10.30
CA ASN A 365 28.30 -12.35 -10.04
C ASN A 365 27.60 -13.70 -10.34
N THR A 366 26.60 -13.71 -11.20
CA THR A 366 26.09 -14.94 -11.82
C THR A 366 26.95 -15.31 -13.03
N GLY A 367 26.85 -16.52 -13.53
CA GLY A 367 27.52 -16.93 -14.76
C GLY A 367 26.90 -16.28 -16.00
N ALA A 368 25.59 -16.47 -16.20
CA ALA A 368 24.88 -16.01 -17.38
C ALA A 368 23.78 -14.98 -17.09
N ASN A 369 23.28 -14.91 -15.84
CA ASN A 369 22.09 -14.14 -15.49
C ASN A 369 22.40 -12.79 -14.84
N ASN A 370 23.59 -12.21 -15.06
CA ASN A 370 23.83 -10.82 -14.67
C ASN A 370 22.88 -9.88 -15.42
N GLY A 371 22.24 -8.96 -14.68
CA GLY A 371 21.32 -8.01 -15.29
C GLY A 371 20.23 -7.52 -14.37
N ALA A 372 19.38 -6.67 -14.93
CA ALA A 372 18.24 -6.09 -14.25
C ALA A 372 16.93 -6.84 -14.59
N TYR A 373 16.15 -7.11 -13.56
CA TYR A 373 14.92 -7.89 -13.62
C TYR A 373 13.84 -7.24 -12.75
N VAL A 374 12.58 -7.47 -13.07
CA VAL A 374 11.46 -7.05 -12.21
C VAL A 374 10.88 -8.27 -11.53
N ILE A 375 10.71 -8.18 -10.20
CA ILE A 375 10.15 -9.26 -9.39
C ILE A 375 8.63 -9.27 -9.57
N LYS A 376 8.08 -10.37 -10.09
CA LYS A 376 6.64 -10.62 -10.19
C LYS A 376 6.05 -11.06 -8.86
N SER A 377 6.70 -12.01 -8.19
CA SER A 377 6.26 -12.54 -6.91
C SER A 377 7.38 -13.23 -6.14
N ILE A 378 7.18 -13.37 -4.83
CA ILE A 378 8.04 -14.16 -3.95
C ILE A 378 7.16 -15.19 -3.24
N SER A 379 7.63 -16.44 -3.17
CA SER A 379 6.93 -17.51 -2.49
C SER A 379 6.76 -17.23 -0.98
N ALA A 380 5.72 -17.75 -0.36
CA ALA A 380 5.42 -17.52 1.06
C ALA A 380 6.52 -18.03 2.02
N ASP A 381 7.32 -19.00 1.58
CA ASP A 381 8.47 -19.52 2.32
C ASP A 381 9.78 -18.70 2.07
N GLY A 382 9.70 -17.67 1.24
CA GLY A 382 10.82 -16.81 0.89
C GLY A 382 11.94 -17.49 0.10
N LYS A 383 11.66 -18.61 -0.56
CA LYS A 383 12.69 -19.42 -1.27
C LYS A 383 12.71 -19.18 -2.77
N THR A 384 11.60 -18.73 -3.35
CA THR A 384 11.46 -18.60 -4.80
C THR A 384 11.09 -17.18 -5.17
N ILE A 385 11.87 -16.58 -6.06
CA ILE A 385 11.51 -15.36 -6.80
C ILE A 385 10.97 -15.79 -8.15
N THR A 386 9.82 -15.28 -8.54
CA THR A 386 9.32 -15.31 -9.93
C THR A 386 9.52 -13.94 -10.54
N LEU A 387 10.08 -13.87 -11.72
CA LEU A 387 10.33 -12.62 -12.44
C LEU A 387 9.22 -12.31 -13.43
N GLU A 388 9.08 -11.04 -13.81
CA GLU A 388 8.16 -10.63 -14.87
C GLU A 388 8.59 -11.16 -16.24
N ASP A 389 7.61 -11.48 -17.08
CA ASP A 389 7.85 -12.03 -18.42
C ASP A 389 8.55 -11.02 -19.34
N SER A 390 8.44 -9.73 -19.05
CA SER A 390 9.15 -8.64 -19.73
C SER A 390 10.66 -8.64 -19.47
N THR A 391 11.10 -9.31 -18.41
CA THR A 391 12.51 -9.41 -18.00
C THR A 391 12.90 -10.86 -17.72
N PRO A 392 12.95 -11.73 -18.76
CA PRO A 392 13.22 -13.16 -18.57
C PRO A 392 14.68 -13.43 -18.23
N LEU A 393 14.91 -14.51 -17.47
CA LEU A 393 16.26 -15.04 -17.25
C LEU A 393 16.93 -15.42 -18.58
N LYS A 394 18.24 -15.22 -18.65
CA LYS A 394 19.03 -15.44 -19.87
C LYS A 394 19.39 -16.91 -20.10
N ALA A 395 19.50 -17.71 -19.01
CA ALA A 395 19.86 -19.15 -19.09
C ALA A 395 19.50 -19.90 -17.80
N ASP A 396 19.39 -21.23 -17.91
CA ASP A 396 19.43 -22.13 -16.76
C ASP A 396 20.82 -22.10 -16.13
N GLU A 397 20.86 -21.95 -14.81
CA GLU A 397 22.13 -21.83 -14.06
C GLU A 397 21.96 -22.39 -12.64
N THR A 398 23.05 -22.91 -12.09
CA THR A 398 23.17 -23.22 -10.67
C THR A 398 24.37 -22.50 -10.13
N ALA A 399 24.15 -21.66 -9.10
CA ALA A 399 25.18 -20.86 -8.47
C ALA A 399 25.21 -21.13 -6.94
N GLY A 400 26.36 -20.96 -6.36
CA GLY A 400 26.58 -21.06 -4.91
C GLY A 400 26.77 -19.69 -4.27
N ASP A 401 27.89 -19.56 -3.58
CA ASP A 401 28.24 -18.34 -2.84
C ASP A 401 28.66 -17.19 -3.76
N GLY A 402 28.38 -15.97 -3.33
CA GLY A 402 28.89 -14.75 -3.93
C GLY A 402 27.98 -14.10 -4.99
N VAL A 403 26.82 -14.66 -5.30
CA VAL A 403 25.83 -13.98 -6.15
C VAL A 403 25.27 -12.78 -5.40
N THR A 404 25.32 -11.60 -6.01
CA THR A 404 24.79 -10.37 -5.43
C THR A 404 23.39 -10.09 -5.92
N PHE A 405 22.50 -9.79 -4.98
CA PHE A 405 21.15 -9.32 -5.20
C PHE A 405 21.09 -7.88 -4.72
N SER A 406 20.87 -6.95 -5.64
CA SER A 406 20.74 -5.53 -5.35
C SER A 406 19.42 -5.02 -5.86
N THR A 407 18.86 -4.00 -5.21
CA THR A 407 17.68 -3.29 -5.72
C THR A 407 18.06 -1.92 -6.25
N SER A 408 17.28 -1.41 -7.18
CA SER A 408 17.41 -0.06 -7.73
C SER A 408 16.08 0.70 -7.62
N TYR A 409 16.02 1.90 -8.21
CA TYR A 409 14.75 2.60 -8.39
C TYR A 409 13.78 1.70 -9.17
N PRO A 410 12.52 1.53 -8.70
CA PRO A 410 11.57 0.69 -9.43
C PRO A 410 11.28 1.25 -10.81
N ILE A 411 11.23 0.38 -11.80
CA ILE A 411 10.81 0.77 -13.16
C ILE A 411 9.38 1.31 -13.09
N GLY A 412 9.13 2.45 -13.73
CA GLY A 412 7.86 3.18 -13.65
C GLY A 412 7.79 4.20 -12.49
N SER A 413 8.75 4.22 -11.55
CA SER A 413 8.78 5.24 -10.50
C SER A 413 9.16 6.61 -11.05
N VAL A 414 8.58 7.66 -10.48
CA VAL A 414 8.96 9.04 -10.76
C VAL A 414 10.01 9.49 -9.75
N ILE A 415 11.12 10.02 -10.25
CA ILE A 415 12.19 10.56 -9.42
C ILE A 415 12.07 12.08 -9.41
N GLU A 416 12.04 12.65 -8.22
CA GLU A 416 12.25 14.06 -7.95
C GLU A 416 13.74 14.32 -7.79
N MET A 417 14.25 15.37 -8.46
CA MET A 417 15.66 15.75 -8.43
C MET A 417 15.84 17.11 -7.79
N ASP A 418 16.32 17.15 -6.56
CA ASP A 418 16.58 18.38 -5.80
C ASP A 418 18.02 18.86 -5.92
N GLY A 419 18.20 20.18 -6.05
CA GLY A 419 19.51 20.83 -6.10
C GLY A 419 20.17 20.78 -7.47
N PHE A 420 19.47 20.38 -8.51
CA PHE A 420 19.91 20.40 -9.90
C PHE A 420 19.65 21.76 -10.55
N ASP A 421 20.33 22.03 -11.67
CA ASP A 421 20.08 23.23 -12.48
C ASP A 421 18.60 23.25 -12.94
N LYS A 422 17.95 24.40 -12.80
CA LYS A 422 16.55 24.60 -13.21
C LYS A 422 16.26 24.34 -14.69
N ASN A 423 17.29 24.29 -15.53
CA ASN A 423 17.17 23.96 -16.96
C ASN A 423 17.15 22.45 -17.22
N ILE A 424 17.48 21.64 -16.22
CA ILE A 424 17.37 20.17 -16.27
C ILE A 424 15.99 19.78 -15.75
N ALA A 425 15.43 18.69 -16.30
CA ALA A 425 14.18 18.13 -15.80
C ALA A 425 14.30 17.84 -14.29
N THR A 426 13.38 18.38 -13.50
CA THR A 426 13.32 18.13 -12.05
C THR A 426 12.56 16.85 -11.72
N GLN A 427 11.80 16.35 -12.67
CA GLN A 427 11.03 15.10 -12.56
C GLN A 427 11.38 14.23 -13.75
N VAL A 428 11.71 12.98 -13.48
CA VAL A 428 12.00 11.97 -14.51
C VAL A 428 11.33 10.66 -14.12
N GLN A 429 10.89 9.88 -15.09
CA GLN A 429 10.38 8.54 -14.85
C GLN A 429 11.43 7.51 -15.25
N VAL A 430 11.67 6.54 -14.37
CA VAL A 430 12.60 5.43 -14.62
C VAL A 430 11.95 4.43 -15.58
N THR A 431 12.60 4.15 -16.70
CA THR A 431 12.17 3.15 -17.67
C THR A 431 13.07 1.90 -17.68
N GLY A 432 14.24 1.98 -17.06
CA GLY A 432 15.16 0.87 -16.96
C GLY A 432 16.43 1.22 -16.21
N ILE A 433 17.29 0.23 -16.01
CA ILE A 433 18.62 0.38 -15.42
C ILE A 433 19.61 -0.52 -16.16
N SER A 434 20.87 -0.09 -16.25
CA SER A 434 21.95 -0.91 -16.80
C SER A 434 22.28 -2.12 -15.92
N ASP A 435 22.81 -3.18 -16.52
CA ASP A 435 23.17 -4.42 -15.84
C ASP A 435 24.17 -4.22 -14.67
N ASP A 436 24.98 -3.18 -14.74
CA ASP A 436 25.96 -2.82 -13.70
C ASP A 436 25.42 -1.80 -12.69
N GLY A 437 24.16 -1.35 -12.84
CA GLY A 437 23.53 -0.39 -11.93
C GLY A 437 24.11 1.02 -11.98
N THR A 438 24.82 1.36 -13.05
CA THR A 438 25.51 2.65 -13.19
C THR A 438 24.66 3.68 -13.95
N THR A 439 23.76 3.24 -14.83
CA THR A 439 22.94 4.11 -15.68
C THR A 439 21.47 3.82 -15.50
N LEU A 440 20.68 4.85 -15.21
CA LEU A 440 19.23 4.82 -15.29
C LEU A 440 18.79 5.29 -16.68
N TYR A 441 17.89 4.52 -17.28
CA TYR A 441 17.14 4.95 -18.47
C TYR A 441 15.89 5.67 -17.99
N ILE A 442 15.59 6.82 -18.58
CA ILE A 442 14.51 7.69 -18.11
C ILE A 442 13.68 8.25 -19.26
N THR A 443 12.47 8.68 -18.92
CA THR A 443 11.68 9.62 -19.72
C THR A 443 11.43 10.90 -18.92
N ALA A 444 11.38 12.04 -19.63
CA ALA A 444 11.11 13.34 -19.06
C ALA A 444 10.66 14.33 -20.15
N ASP A 445 10.33 15.57 -19.75
CA ASP A 445 10.08 16.66 -20.70
C ASP A 445 11.27 16.79 -21.69
N PRO A 446 11.06 16.56 -23.01
CA PRO A 446 12.13 16.56 -24.00
C PRO A 446 12.85 17.90 -24.12
N ASN A 447 12.20 19.01 -23.73
CA ASN A 447 12.80 20.37 -23.75
C ASN A 447 13.71 20.61 -22.54
N ARG A 448 13.68 19.74 -21.55
CA ARG A 448 14.48 19.81 -20.31
C ARG A 448 15.52 18.70 -20.20
N LEU A 449 15.61 17.85 -21.19
CA LEU A 449 16.69 16.88 -21.34
C LEU A 449 17.83 17.51 -22.17
N PRO A 450 19.08 17.57 -21.66
CA PRO A 450 20.18 18.19 -22.38
C PRO A 450 20.60 17.34 -23.59
N GLU A 451 20.64 17.96 -24.77
CA GLU A 451 21.09 17.35 -26.04
C GLU A 451 22.56 16.88 -25.97
N THR A 452 23.39 17.59 -25.23
CA THR A 452 24.78 17.18 -24.97
C THR A 452 24.91 16.71 -23.54
N ALA A 453 25.71 15.66 -23.33
CA ALA A 453 25.99 15.13 -22.00
C ALA A 453 26.38 16.26 -21.03
N THR A 454 25.55 16.47 -20.03
CA THR A 454 25.74 17.51 -19.01
C THR A 454 26.05 16.87 -17.67
N THR A 455 27.23 17.17 -17.12
CA THR A 455 27.66 16.64 -15.83
C THR A 455 27.23 17.55 -14.69
N VAL A 456 26.48 17.00 -13.76
CA VAL A 456 26.15 17.62 -12.49
C VAL A 456 27.17 17.13 -11.47
N GLN A 457 27.97 18.05 -10.95
CA GLN A 457 29.03 17.71 -10.01
C GLN A 457 28.46 17.21 -8.67
N ALA A 458 29.12 16.21 -8.11
CA ALA A 458 28.80 15.71 -6.78
C ALA A 458 28.78 16.88 -5.77
N SER A 459 27.67 17.00 -5.06
CA SER A 459 27.43 18.06 -4.10
C SER A 459 26.56 17.52 -2.99
N SER A 460 26.78 17.97 -1.74
CA SER A 460 25.88 17.65 -0.63
C SER A 460 24.52 18.35 -0.73
N LYS A 461 24.29 19.13 -1.78
CA LYS A 461 23.07 19.94 -1.95
C LYS A 461 22.04 19.29 -2.88
N TRP A 462 22.40 18.25 -3.64
CA TRP A 462 21.45 17.58 -4.52
C TRP A 462 21.13 16.17 -4.04
N SER A 463 19.92 15.74 -4.31
CA SER A 463 19.42 14.39 -4.05
C SER A 463 18.47 13.99 -5.18
N MET A 464 18.26 12.69 -5.29
CA MET A 464 17.23 12.09 -6.15
C MET A 464 16.37 11.22 -5.26
N SER A 465 15.06 11.44 -5.27
CA SER A 465 14.11 10.71 -4.41
C SER A 465 12.96 10.18 -5.25
N SER A 466 12.61 8.93 -5.06
CA SER A 466 11.37 8.33 -5.55
C SER A 466 10.45 8.09 -4.37
N GLU A 467 9.35 8.82 -4.29
CA GLU A 467 8.42 8.74 -3.17
C GLU A 467 7.12 8.04 -3.56
N SER A 468 6.69 7.10 -2.70
CA SER A 468 5.35 6.51 -2.79
C SER A 468 4.30 7.40 -2.14
N TYR A 469 3.02 7.14 -2.41
CA TYR A 469 1.92 7.78 -1.69
C TYR A 469 1.89 7.41 -0.21
N TYR A 470 2.50 6.29 0.19
CA TYR A 470 2.49 5.79 1.56
C TYR A 470 3.66 6.36 2.36
N LYS A 471 3.34 7.02 3.46
CA LYS A 471 4.30 7.62 4.41
C LYS A 471 4.31 6.91 5.78
N GLY A 472 3.53 5.86 5.94
CA GLY A 472 3.49 5.07 7.17
C GLY A 472 4.65 4.09 7.31
N GLY A 473 4.69 3.39 8.45
CA GLY A 473 5.67 2.35 8.75
C GLY A 473 5.16 0.94 8.43
N ASN A 474 6.09 0.00 8.23
CA ASN A 474 5.76 -1.41 7.95
C ASN A 474 5.65 -2.28 9.20
N LEU A 475 5.79 -1.69 10.41
CA LEU A 475 5.70 -2.43 11.66
C LEU A 475 4.24 -2.75 11.98
N THR A 476 3.99 -4.01 12.27
CA THR A 476 2.70 -4.48 12.76
C THR A 476 2.67 -4.44 14.29
N SER A 477 1.51 -4.21 14.88
CA SER A 477 1.35 -4.22 16.32
C SER A 477 0.44 -5.35 16.77
N GLU A 478 0.88 -6.09 17.80
CA GLU A 478 0.08 -7.09 18.48
C GLU A 478 -0.55 -6.46 19.73
N ARG A 479 -1.87 -6.59 19.88
CA ARG A 479 -2.64 -6.06 21.00
C ARG A 479 -3.21 -7.21 21.83
N ARG A 480 -2.79 -7.31 23.09
CA ARG A 480 -3.33 -8.29 24.02
C ARG A 480 -4.70 -7.84 24.50
N ILE A 481 -5.72 -8.69 24.26
CA ILE A 481 -7.12 -8.44 24.64
C ILE A 481 -7.55 -9.23 25.88
N SER A 482 -6.76 -10.22 26.29
CA SER A 482 -6.89 -10.95 27.54
C SER A 482 -5.55 -11.58 27.93
N ASN A 483 -5.51 -12.36 29.00
CA ASN A 483 -4.29 -13.05 29.42
C ASN A 483 -3.74 -14.02 28.34
N ASN A 484 -4.63 -14.64 27.55
CA ASN A 484 -4.29 -15.72 26.62
C ASN A 484 -4.64 -15.40 25.16
N GLN A 485 -5.11 -14.20 24.86
CA GLN A 485 -5.54 -13.82 23.53
C GLN A 485 -4.97 -12.47 23.14
N SER A 486 -4.57 -12.37 21.87
CA SER A 486 -4.15 -11.14 21.21
C SER A 486 -4.77 -11.02 19.83
N ILE A 487 -4.81 -9.82 19.30
CA ILE A 487 -5.15 -9.53 17.90
C ILE A 487 -4.01 -8.76 17.25
N THR A 488 -3.82 -8.99 15.95
CA THR A 488 -2.79 -8.33 15.16
C THR A 488 -3.40 -7.18 14.39
N MET A 489 -2.82 -6.00 14.55
CA MET A 489 -3.14 -4.78 13.81
C MET A 489 -2.05 -4.58 12.75
N ASP A 490 -2.24 -5.18 11.57
CA ASP A 490 -1.27 -5.24 10.47
C ASP A 490 -1.84 -4.74 9.15
N ILE A 491 -2.98 -4.06 9.18
CA ILE A 491 -3.59 -3.45 8.00
C ILE A 491 -3.09 -2.02 7.90
N THR A 492 -2.29 -1.76 6.88
CA THR A 492 -1.68 -0.46 6.59
C THR A 492 -2.16 0.08 5.26
N ALA A 493 -2.04 1.39 5.03
CA ALA A 493 -2.52 2.02 3.81
C ALA A 493 -1.75 1.59 2.54
N ASN A 494 -0.57 0.98 2.69
CA ASN A 494 0.17 0.33 1.60
C ASN A 494 -0.23 -1.13 1.35
N ASN A 495 -1.32 -1.59 1.97
CA ASN A 495 -1.82 -2.94 1.71
C ASN A 495 -2.14 -3.10 0.22
N PRO A 496 -1.80 -4.26 -0.41
CA PRO A 496 -2.04 -4.51 -1.82
C PRO A 496 -3.46 -4.21 -2.31
N ALA A 497 -4.47 -4.41 -1.46
CA ALA A 497 -5.85 -4.06 -1.80
C ALA A 497 -6.04 -2.57 -2.11
N PHE A 498 -5.42 -1.69 -1.33
CA PHE A 498 -5.51 -0.23 -1.52
C PHE A 498 -4.56 0.25 -2.62
N GLU A 499 -3.36 -0.32 -2.67
CA GLU A 499 -2.37 0.01 -3.70
C GLU A 499 -2.94 -0.21 -5.10
N LYS A 500 -3.54 -1.38 -5.36
CA LYS A 500 -4.19 -1.69 -6.64
C LYS A 500 -5.26 -0.67 -7.01
N LEU A 501 -6.02 -0.18 -6.03
CA LEU A 501 -7.02 0.86 -6.28
C LEU A 501 -6.39 2.19 -6.66
N PHE A 502 -5.36 2.66 -5.94
CA PHE A 502 -4.63 3.88 -6.31
C PHE A 502 -4.04 3.77 -7.70
N ARG A 503 -3.43 2.64 -8.01
CA ARG A 503 -2.81 2.38 -9.31
C ARG A 503 -3.84 2.41 -10.44
N ALA A 504 -4.95 1.69 -10.32
CA ALA A 504 -6.00 1.67 -11.32
C ALA A 504 -6.64 3.05 -11.54
N LEU A 505 -6.97 3.75 -10.45
CA LEU A 505 -7.58 5.07 -10.51
C LEU A 505 -6.62 6.11 -11.10
N GLY A 506 -5.32 6.06 -10.72
CA GLY A 506 -4.31 6.97 -11.24
C GLY A 506 -4.04 6.80 -12.73
N GLN A 507 -4.04 5.56 -13.22
CA GLN A 507 -3.92 5.27 -14.66
C GLN A 507 -5.07 5.89 -15.48
N ILE A 508 -6.29 5.88 -14.94
CA ILE A 508 -7.43 6.52 -15.61
C ILE A 508 -7.35 8.04 -15.48
N ALA A 509 -6.95 8.57 -14.32
CA ALA A 509 -6.94 10.00 -14.05
C ALA A 509 -5.83 10.77 -14.74
N GLN A 510 -4.73 10.13 -15.18
CA GLN A 510 -3.58 10.78 -15.81
C GLN A 510 -3.93 11.49 -17.13
N GLY A 511 -3.07 12.44 -17.58
CA GLY A 511 -3.36 13.31 -18.73
C GLY A 511 -3.46 12.60 -20.08
N ASN A 512 -2.83 11.43 -20.22
CA ASN A 512 -2.76 10.71 -21.50
C ASN A 512 -4.11 10.14 -21.99
N VAL A 513 -5.06 9.91 -21.11
CA VAL A 513 -6.34 9.32 -21.47
C VAL A 513 -7.22 10.36 -22.19
N VAL A 514 -7.23 11.59 -21.66
CA VAL A 514 -7.84 12.76 -22.31
C VAL A 514 -7.11 14.02 -21.84
N ASP A 515 -6.57 14.82 -22.74
CA ASP A 515 -5.96 16.10 -22.36
C ASP A 515 -7.05 17.12 -22.04
N THR A 516 -7.23 17.43 -20.77
CA THR A 516 -8.21 18.44 -20.33
C THR A 516 -7.64 19.86 -20.32
N ARG A 517 -6.33 20.03 -20.56
CA ARG A 517 -5.63 21.32 -20.47
C ARG A 517 -5.96 22.23 -21.63
N ASN A 518 -6.47 21.71 -22.73
CA ASN A 518 -6.82 22.51 -23.90
C ASN A 518 -8.13 22.03 -24.57
N PRO A 519 -9.29 22.26 -23.91
CA PRO A 519 -10.56 21.74 -24.41
C PRO A 519 -11.06 22.42 -25.71
N ALA A 520 -10.34 23.43 -26.21
CA ALA A 520 -10.79 24.23 -27.34
C ALA A 520 -10.12 23.89 -28.68
N ASP A 521 -8.97 23.25 -28.66
CA ASP A 521 -8.16 23.15 -29.87
C ASP A 521 -8.09 21.75 -30.53
N ASP A 522 -8.34 20.66 -29.80
CA ASP A 522 -8.22 19.35 -30.43
C ASP A 522 -9.23 18.33 -29.91
N PHE A 523 -10.13 17.99 -30.77
CA PHE A 523 -11.07 16.89 -30.62
C PHE A 523 -10.41 15.52 -30.90
N ASP A 524 -9.16 15.51 -31.35
CA ASP A 524 -8.35 14.33 -31.62
C ASP A 524 -7.48 13.90 -30.41
N GLY A 525 -7.94 14.23 -29.20
CA GLY A 525 -7.31 14.00 -27.90
C GLY A 525 -6.75 12.60 -27.60
N LEU A 526 -6.48 11.82 -28.61
CA LEU A 526 -5.68 10.59 -28.55
C LEU A 526 -4.21 10.96 -28.75
N ILE A 527 -3.60 11.46 -27.70
CA ILE A 527 -2.16 11.67 -27.70
C ILE A 527 -1.51 10.37 -27.28
N ASN A 528 -0.87 9.69 -28.24
CA ASN A 528 0.02 8.53 -28.15
C ASN A 528 -0.58 7.14 -27.96
N ASP A 529 -0.03 6.26 -28.74
CA ASP A 529 0.29 4.79 -28.70
C ASP A 529 -0.49 3.87 -27.73
N GLN A 530 -1.28 4.36 -26.81
CA GLN A 530 -2.13 3.56 -25.93
C GLN A 530 -3.59 3.92 -26.18
N ASN A 531 -4.34 2.94 -26.64
CA ASN A 531 -5.78 3.01 -26.75
C ASN A 531 -6.40 3.27 -25.37
N PRO A 532 -7.22 4.32 -25.17
CA PRO A 532 -7.93 4.55 -23.91
C PRO A 532 -8.71 3.33 -23.41
N VAL A 533 -9.16 2.46 -24.31
CA VAL A 533 -9.83 1.20 -23.98
C VAL A 533 -8.92 0.27 -23.20
N ASP A 534 -7.67 0.10 -23.65
CA ASP A 534 -6.71 -0.79 -23.00
C ASP A 534 -6.38 -0.32 -21.58
N ILE A 535 -6.22 0.99 -21.39
CA ILE A 535 -5.99 1.59 -20.06
C ILE A 535 -7.19 1.35 -19.15
N VAL A 536 -8.40 1.54 -19.66
CA VAL A 536 -9.64 1.31 -18.91
C VAL A 536 -9.81 -0.17 -18.58
N ASP A 537 -9.54 -1.07 -19.52
CA ASP A 537 -9.63 -2.51 -19.34
C ASP A 537 -8.61 -3.05 -18.32
N GLU A 538 -7.37 -2.55 -18.36
CA GLU A 538 -6.36 -2.87 -17.35
C GLU A 538 -6.79 -2.37 -15.96
N ALA A 539 -7.28 -1.15 -15.88
CA ALA A 539 -7.81 -0.59 -14.64
C ALA A 539 -9.03 -1.37 -14.11
N VAL A 540 -9.93 -1.82 -14.99
CA VAL A 540 -11.06 -2.69 -14.63
C VAL A 540 -10.58 -4.00 -14.00
N LYS A 541 -9.62 -4.67 -14.64
CA LYS A 541 -9.04 -5.93 -14.13
C LYS A 541 -8.39 -5.71 -12.76
N LEU A 542 -7.65 -4.61 -12.61
CA LEU A 542 -6.97 -4.28 -11.37
C LEU A 542 -7.95 -3.93 -10.24
N ILE A 543 -9.02 -3.18 -10.53
CA ILE A 543 -10.10 -2.90 -9.56
C ILE A 543 -10.84 -4.18 -9.17
N GLN A 544 -11.10 -5.07 -10.13
CA GLN A 544 -11.73 -6.36 -9.82
C GLN A 544 -10.86 -7.19 -8.88
N ASP A 545 -9.57 -7.27 -9.14
CA ASP A 545 -8.62 -7.98 -8.29
C ASP A 545 -8.46 -7.31 -6.91
N ALA A 546 -8.48 -5.98 -6.86
CA ALA A 546 -8.46 -5.23 -5.61
C ALA A 546 -9.69 -5.47 -4.73
N VAL A 547 -10.87 -5.63 -5.33
CA VAL A 547 -12.12 -5.87 -4.59
C VAL A 547 -12.25 -7.32 -4.15
N TYR A 548 -12.00 -8.25 -5.07
CA TYR A 548 -12.10 -9.69 -4.83
C TYR A 548 -11.23 -10.46 -5.82
N SER A 549 -10.10 -10.96 -5.38
CA SER A 549 -9.12 -11.63 -6.23
C SER A 549 -9.53 -13.03 -6.71
N GLY A 550 -10.49 -13.67 -6.05
CA GLY A 550 -11.12 -14.93 -6.49
C GLY A 550 -10.21 -16.10 -6.80
N GLY A 551 -8.91 -16.01 -6.47
CA GLY A 551 -7.91 -17.03 -6.76
C GLY A 551 -6.76 -16.56 -7.64
N ASN A 552 -6.46 -15.27 -7.68
CA ASN A 552 -5.27 -14.64 -8.26
C ASN A 552 -4.84 -15.19 -9.63
N THR A 553 -5.60 -14.87 -10.66
CA THR A 553 -5.26 -15.16 -12.06
C THR A 553 -4.46 -14.04 -12.73
N THR A 554 -4.32 -12.89 -12.06
CA THR A 554 -3.69 -11.67 -12.61
C THR A 554 -2.21 -11.55 -12.29
N GLY A 555 -1.67 -12.37 -11.37
CA GLY A 555 -0.31 -12.22 -10.86
C GLY A 555 -0.14 -11.11 -9.81
N GLU A 556 -1.21 -10.38 -9.46
CA GLU A 556 -1.20 -9.31 -8.48
C GLU A 556 -1.08 -9.83 -7.04
N LEU A 557 -0.54 -9.00 -6.15
CA LEU A 557 -0.36 -9.34 -4.75
C LEU A 557 -1.70 -9.45 -4.01
N ASN A 558 -1.78 -10.41 -3.09
CA ASN A 558 -2.84 -10.49 -2.10
C ASN A 558 -2.47 -9.65 -0.85
N PRO A 559 -3.43 -9.22 -0.02
CA PRO A 559 -4.88 -9.51 -0.07
C PRO A 559 -5.69 -8.55 -0.95
N ASP A 560 -7.00 -8.81 -1.02
CA ASP A 560 -8.04 -7.97 -1.59
C ASP A 560 -8.87 -7.25 -0.49
N LEU A 561 -9.76 -6.33 -0.87
CA LEU A 561 -10.62 -5.59 0.07
C LEU A 561 -11.54 -6.53 0.88
N TYR A 562 -12.03 -7.60 0.26
CA TYR A 562 -12.87 -8.57 0.96
C TYR A 562 -12.10 -9.21 2.11
N THR A 563 -10.89 -9.66 1.85
CA THR A 563 -10.01 -10.27 2.87
C THR A 563 -9.64 -9.27 3.97
N VAL A 564 -9.30 -8.03 3.61
CA VAL A 564 -8.98 -6.96 4.56
C VAL A 564 -10.18 -6.66 5.48
N THR A 565 -11.36 -6.48 4.90
CA THR A 565 -12.60 -6.21 5.65
C THR A 565 -12.97 -7.39 6.56
N ALA A 566 -12.86 -8.62 6.05
CA ALA A 566 -13.10 -9.83 6.83
C ALA A 566 -12.16 -9.93 8.04
N LYS A 567 -10.90 -9.53 7.89
CA LYS A 567 -9.91 -9.52 8.98
C LYS A 567 -10.26 -8.51 10.06
N ILE A 568 -10.62 -7.27 9.69
CA ILE A 568 -11.07 -6.23 10.65
C ILE A 568 -12.31 -6.73 11.40
N SER A 569 -13.30 -7.25 10.68
CA SER A 569 -14.53 -7.79 11.27
C SER A 569 -14.25 -8.97 12.20
N SER A 570 -13.35 -9.88 11.82
CA SER A 570 -12.94 -11.01 12.67
C SER A 570 -12.27 -10.53 13.96
N ASN A 571 -11.39 -9.53 13.88
CA ASN A 571 -10.76 -8.92 15.05
C ASN A 571 -11.80 -8.27 15.98
N ALA A 572 -12.79 -7.58 15.42
CA ALA A 572 -13.88 -6.98 16.20
C ALA A 572 -14.75 -8.02 16.92
N VAL A 573 -15.07 -9.15 16.24
CA VAL A 573 -15.82 -10.25 16.86
C VAL A 573 -15.00 -10.93 17.97
N LEU A 574 -13.70 -11.14 17.74
CA LEU A 574 -12.81 -11.74 18.75
C LEU A 574 -12.70 -10.83 19.98
N LEU A 575 -12.55 -9.52 19.77
CA LEU A 575 -12.53 -8.53 20.84
C LEU A 575 -13.83 -8.53 21.65
N LYS A 576 -14.97 -8.49 21.00
CA LYS A 576 -16.29 -8.51 21.64
C LYS A 576 -16.52 -9.80 22.45
N THR A 577 -16.06 -10.93 21.93
CA THR A 577 -16.14 -12.22 22.64
C THR A 577 -15.23 -12.21 23.86
N SER A 578 -14.02 -11.67 23.74
CA SER A 578 -13.09 -11.50 24.85
C SER A 578 -13.68 -10.60 25.96
N ASP A 579 -14.27 -9.46 25.58
CA ASP A 579 -14.92 -8.55 26.55
C ASP A 579 -16.08 -9.19 27.28
N SER A 580 -16.89 -9.98 26.58
CA SER A 580 -17.98 -10.74 27.20
C SER A 580 -17.45 -11.72 28.25
N ASN A 581 -16.36 -12.42 27.94
CA ASN A 581 -15.71 -13.35 28.87
C ASN A 581 -15.07 -12.63 30.05
N LEU A 582 -14.38 -11.51 29.80
CA LEU A 582 -13.78 -10.67 30.85
C LEU A 582 -14.85 -10.13 31.80
N LYS A 583 -16.02 -9.74 31.28
CA LYS A 583 -17.15 -9.28 32.10
C LYS A 583 -17.70 -10.39 33.00
N LEU A 584 -17.77 -11.63 32.50
CA LEU A 584 -18.14 -12.78 33.34
C LEU A 584 -17.09 -13.04 34.42
N VAL A 585 -15.81 -12.94 34.11
CA VAL A 585 -14.71 -13.09 35.06
C VAL A 585 -14.77 -11.97 36.12
N GLU A 586 -14.96 -10.72 35.69
CA GLU A 586 -15.12 -9.56 36.60
C GLU A 586 -16.25 -9.80 37.58
N ASN A 587 -17.45 -10.14 37.12
CA ASN A 587 -18.61 -10.40 38.00
C ASN A 587 -18.33 -11.53 39.02
N ASN A 588 -17.66 -12.60 38.60
CA ASN A 588 -17.30 -13.72 39.47
C ASN A 588 -16.26 -13.30 40.54
N LEU A 589 -15.27 -12.50 40.13
CA LEU A 589 -14.23 -11.98 41.03
C LEU A 589 -14.84 -10.99 42.04
N GLU A 590 -15.72 -10.08 41.59
CA GLU A 590 -16.44 -9.14 42.44
C GLU A 590 -17.31 -9.89 43.46
N SER A 591 -18.07 -10.90 43.03
CA SER A 591 -18.86 -11.76 43.94
C SER A 591 -17.96 -12.43 44.96
N SER A 592 -16.84 -13.04 44.51
CA SER A 592 -15.91 -13.73 45.41
C SER A 592 -15.24 -12.78 46.42
N VAL A 593 -14.88 -11.57 46.00
CA VAL A 593 -14.35 -10.53 46.90
C VAL A 593 -15.43 -10.09 47.88
N SER A 594 -16.67 -9.87 47.42
CA SER A 594 -17.81 -9.52 48.23
C SER A 594 -18.09 -10.57 49.32
N ASP A 595 -18.13 -11.84 48.95
CA ASP A 595 -18.38 -12.96 49.89
C ASP A 595 -17.31 -13.05 51.02
N LEU A 596 -16.06 -12.75 50.65
CA LEU A 596 -14.97 -12.76 51.62
C LEU A 596 -14.93 -11.51 52.48
N LYS A 597 -15.26 -10.33 51.92
CA LYS A 597 -15.15 -9.04 52.59
C LYS A 597 -16.40 -8.65 53.39
N ASN A 598 -17.59 -8.98 52.87
CA ASN A 598 -18.82 -8.47 53.40
C ASN A 598 -19.31 -9.30 54.59
N VAL A 599 -20.07 -8.66 55.46
CA VAL A 599 -20.76 -9.24 56.58
C VAL A 599 -22.25 -8.94 56.48
N ASP A 600 -23.08 -9.78 57.07
CA ASP A 600 -24.50 -9.45 57.26
C ASP A 600 -24.63 -8.23 58.21
N GLN A 601 -25.09 -7.12 57.63
CA GLN A 601 -25.26 -5.87 58.38
C GLN A 601 -26.26 -6.03 59.53
N THR A 602 -27.32 -6.83 59.37
CA THR A 602 -28.31 -7.08 60.41
C THR A 602 -27.67 -7.80 61.62
N GLU A 603 -26.81 -8.78 61.32
CA GLU A 603 -26.05 -9.48 62.33
C GLU A 603 -25.04 -8.55 63.03
N ALA A 604 -24.36 -7.68 62.23
CA ALA A 604 -23.43 -6.70 62.75
C ALA A 604 -24.13 -5.65 63.68
N ASP A 605 -25.33 -5.18 63.30
CA ASP A 605 -26.14 -4.29 64.08
C ASP A 605 -26.51 -4.90 65.46
N VAL A 606 -26.97 -6.17 65.43
CA VAL A 606 -27.31 -6.88 66.70
C VAL A 606 -26.06 -7.03 67.56
N LYS A 607 -24.91 -7.39 66.99
CA LYS A 607 -23.65 -7.52 67.73
C LYS A 607 -23.16 -6.17 68.29
N ALA A 608 -23.31 -5.09 67.50
CA ALA A 608 -22.98 -3.75 67.94
C ALA A 608 -23.85 -3.31 69.14
N LEU A 609 -25.18 -3.56 69.10
CA LEU A 609 -26.09 -3.29 70.20
C LEU A 609 -25.77 -4.11 71.47
N MET A 610 -25.44 -5.40 71.27
CA MET A 610 -25.01 -6.26 72.40
C MET A 610 -23.68 -5.77 73.00
N ALA A 611 -22.72 -5.38 72.19
CA ALA A 611 -21.43 -4.84 72.64
C ALA A 611 -21.62 -3.50 73.35
N LEU A 612 -22.51 -2.63 72.88
CA LEU A 612 -22.87 -1.37 73.55
C LEU A 612 -23.50 -1.61 74.93
N ASN A 613 -24.47 -2.54 75.05
CA ASN A 613 -25.07 -2.92 76.26
C ASN A 613 -24.06 -3.51 77.28
N ASN A 614 -23.17 -4.39 76.80
CA ASN A 614 -22.10 -4.95 77.63
C ASN A 614 -21.08 -3.88 78.05
N LEU A 615 -20.80 -2.89 77.25
CA LEU A 615 -19.91 -1.78 77.55
C LEU A 615 -20.51 -0.91 78.62
N ASN A 616 -21.82 -0.58 78.52
CA ASN A 616 -22.54 0.17 79.50
C ASN A 616 -22.59 -0.57 80.89
N ALA A 617 -22.84 -1.88 80.88
CA ALA A 617 -22.77 -2.72 82.06
C ALA A 617 -21.37 -2.75 82.69
N SER A 618 -20.33 -2.83 81.87
CA SER A 618 -18.92 -2.80 82.29
C SER A 618 -18.56 -1.44 82.94
N TYR A 619 -19.00 -0.32 82.37
CA TYR A 619 -18.82 1.00 82.96
C TYR A 619 -19.54 1.13 84.30
N GLN A 620 -20.75 0.59 84.43
CA GLN A 620 -21.49 0.59 85.72
C GLN A 620 -20.75 -0.24 86.82
N MET A 621 -20.20 -1.42 86.41
CA MET A 621 -19.38 -2.23 87.32
C MET A 621 -18.09 -1.53 87.75
N LEU A 622 -17.37 -0.90 86.79
CA LEU A 622 -16.17 -0.11 87.08
C LEU A 622 -16.45 1.00 88.07
N ASN A 623 -17.52 1.76 87.83
CA ASN A 623 -17.97 2.80 88.79
C ASN A 623 -18.32 2.25 90.15
N SER A 624 -18.97 1.09 90.23
CA SER A 624 -19.30 0.42 91.48
C SER A 624 -18.04 0.00 92.28
N ILE A 625 -17.04 -0.59 91.57
CA ILE A 625 -15.76 -0.99 92.17
C ILE A 625 -14.99 0.25 92.66
N LEU A 626 -14.93 1.33 91.88
CA LEU A 626 -14.28 2.58 92.27
C LEU A 626 -14.89 3.19 93.47
N ASN A 627 -16.24 3.28 93.54
CA ASN A 627 -16.97 3.83 94.64
C ASN A 627 -16.79 2.99 95.93
N THR A 628 -16.80 1.66 95.82
CA THR A 628 -16.58 0.74 96.94
C THR A 628 -15.15 0.81 97.48
N SER A 629 -14.17 0.96 96.53
CA SER A 629 -12.76 1.12 96.91
C SER A 629 -12.49 2.44 97.60
N LEU A 630 -13.13 3.56 97.16
CA LEU A 630 -12.96 4.88 97.75
C LEU A 630 -13.59 4.94 99.13
N LEU A 631 -14.78 4.36 99.35
CA LEU A 631 -15.47 4.25 100.62
C LEU A 631 -14.68 3.44 101.67
N ASN A 632 -13.94 2.39 101.23
CA ASN A 632 -13.06 1.61 102.09
C ASN A 632 -11.71 2.29 102.40
N TYR A 633 -11.34 3.34 101.69
CA TYR A 633 -10.11 4.10 101.92
C TYR A 633 -10.35 5.30 102.86
N LEU A 634 -11.59 5.80 102.88
CA LEU A 634 -11.99 6.94 103.70
C LEU A 634 -12.56 6.56 105.07
N LYS A 635 -12.68 5.29 105.45
CA LYS A 635 -12.92 4.73 106.79
C LYS A 635 -11.60 4.15 107.30
#